data_205e7156b5a6530f92793198a392a9e8
#
_entry.id   205e7156b5a6530f92793198a392a9e8
#
_cell.length_a   1.000
_cell.length_b   1.000
_cell.length_c   1.000
_cell.angle_alpha   90.00
_cell.angle_beta   90.00
_cell.angle_gamma   90.00
#
_symmetry.space_group_name_H-M   'P 1'
#
loop_
_entity.id
_entity.type
_entity.pdbx_description
1 polymer ?
#
loop_
_entity_poly.entity_id
_entity_poly.type
_entity_poly.pdbx_seq_one_letter_code
_entity_poly.pdbx_strand_id
1 'polypeptide(L)'
;MDLDRLKNLIKKYRENMKYYHDTKNAYNETECRDEYINPLLECFGWDVQNAQGKSPQYKEVVVERFSNSAERPDYTLTLNGVSKLFVEAKKPSVDIVVEVEPAIQARKYGWNANHAMVILTNFEDMLIYDTTIKPEPGDNARTALYRKYYFEEYAKKFDEINALISKESIYSGTYDNFVDKNFQKSDKYHTKIDDIFLEQINSWRLDLGRYLYSNSTKYADECVLNDVVQEFINQIIFLRICEDRKLPLYKKLYEMIADKTELQRVLTDTFKEADRRYNSGLFKGQNPIFDLSVDVIFNMIEMLYYPKTPYLFNIIEPSVLGKIYESFLAESLVISNGKVSLAKKNEYKNRSVVSTPVEIVKYMVKNTLAPVCKDKIPKEIVELRIADIACGSGVFLEEAYQFIVDYCEKWYLENKPDYLLELENGKKKLPLVDKRKILKNCIYGVDIDIHAVEVSKFSLLLKLLEDETEPSVKGAEPILPNLDENILAGNSLISDIDIVNMELPVEKLIKMAPFNWNSINNGEKFNVILGNPPYVKTEDINALSGDIEISVYKNKYKTAYKQFDKYYLFVEQALELLKDSGKLCYIIPNKFYKIASGQELRNLICNSISEIVDFGDAQLFPDKTIYSAIVTIGKAASKNVKYAYVKSVTDLWTGYNMKSVEVRNNNLNKNPWSLTTDTDFMQLITSIQDKSVPLSEVVNIFNGIQTSAERPEKFSDKKEVYWFNYSCIESEDESNINIDRFGKHYSIEKDILKPYFKPTKANEKGMSTYSVLTTDKKINFPYDTNGKLIDMDTMKKKYSGTFKYLLDCYDRLVPKCLNNGIGRDIPDATTETWYKYGRTQALTAFINTPKLIVRILSKEPMYAYDEEDMLIASGGTAGYCAISELTNSEYELEYIQAWLAHPYTEKYFQMQGSDFENGFTARGTFLLKKLPFIKLNFTDKKQKKVV
;
A
#
# COMPACT_ATOMS: atom_id res chain seq x y z
N MET A 1 -28.85 -18.27 8.18
CA MET A 1 -28.46 -18.79 9.50
C MET A 1 -29.64 -19.54 10.07
N ASP A 2 -29.43 -20.75 10.58
CA ASP A 2 -30.53 -21.67 10.90
C ASP A 2 -30.43 -22.21 12.36
N LEU A 3 -30.93 -21.40 13.30
CA LEU A 3 -30.92 -21.73 14.72
C LEU A 3 -31.79 -22.98 15.05
N ASP A 4 -32.88 -23.21 14.32
CA ASP A 4 -33.75 -24.35 14.58
C ASP A 4 -33.12 -25.64 14.08
N ARG A 5 -32.42 -25.60 12.96
CA ARG A 5 -31.58 -26.72 12.49
C ARG A 5 -30.48 -27.04 13.50
N LEU A 6 -29.82 -26.00 14.06
CA LEU A 6 -28.80 -26.19 15.10
C LEU A 6 -29.38 -26.86 16.36
N LYS A 7 -30.56 -26.44 16.83
CA LYS A 7 -31.24 -27.10 17.97
C LYS A 7 -31.54 -28.58 17.70
N ASN A 8 -31.95 -28.89 16.48
CA ASN A 8 -32.22 -30.30 16.08
C ASN A 8 -30.92 -31.09 16.04
N LEU A 9 -29.82 -30.53 15.56
CA LEU A 9 -28.52 -31.15 15.54
C LEU A 9 -28.01 -31.46 16.96
N ILE A 10 -28.14 -30.49 17.88
CA ILE A 10 -27.83 -30.66 19.32
C ILE A 10 -28.65 -31.80 19.93
N LYS A 11 -29.94 -31.85 19.63
CA LYS A 11 -30.81 -32.92 20.13
C LYS A 11 -30.38 -34.29 19.63
N LYS A 12 -30.11 -34.43 18.31
CA LYS A 12 -29.61 -35.67 17.69
C LYS A 12 -28.31 -36.16 18.36
N TYR A 13 -27.37 -35.22 18.59
CA TYR A 13 -26.07 -35.54 19.21
C TYR A 13 -26.26 -36.07 20.65
N ARG A 14 -27.07 -35.34 21.46
CA ARG A 14 -27.36 -35.73 22.86
C ARG A 14 -27.96 -37.13 22.97
N GLU A 15 -28.88 -37.48 22.07
CA GLU A 15 -29.54 -38.80 22.07
C GLU A 15 -28.56 -39.93 21.74
N ASN A 16 -27.51 -39.68 20.97
CA ASN A 16 -26.56 -40.70 20.50
C ASN A 16 -25.17 -40.58 21.11
N MET A 17 -24.92 -39.66 22.01
CA MET A 17 -23.61 -39.32 22.57
C MET A 17 -22.86 -40.54 23.12
N LYS A 18 -23.55 -41.44 23.83
CA LYS A 18 -22.93 -42.67 24.35
C LYS A 18 -22.35 -43.58 23.26
N TYR A 19 -22.99 -43.64 22.11
CA TYR A 19 -22.55 -44.42 20.98
C TYR A 19 -21.26 -43.81 20.39
N TYR A 20 -21.17 -42.48 20.28
CA TYR A 20 -20.03 -41.82 19.71
C TYR A 20 -18.75 -41.89 20.55
N HIS A 21 -18.90 -42.00 21.87
CA HIS A 21 -17.82 -42.18 22.83
C HIS A 21 -17.35 -43.62 22.99
N ASP A 22 -18.15 -44.62 22.55
CA ASP A 22 -17.75 -46.02 22.69
C ASP A 22 -16.65 -46.36 21.68
N THR A 23 -15.44 -46.55 22.19
CA THR A 23 -14.24 -46.86 21.38
C THR A 23 -14.34 -48.19 20.67
N LYS A 24 -15.32 -49.10 21.04
CA LYS A 24 -15.59 -50.33 20.34
C LYS A 24 -16.42 -50.13 19.08
N ASN A 25 -17.08 -49.01 18.94
CA ASN A 25 -17.79 -48.67 17.73
C ASN A 25 -16.83 -48.08 16.69
N ALA A 26 -17.12 -48.32 15.42
CA ALA A 26 -16.30 -47.85 14.33
C ALA A 26 -16.51 -46.38 13.95
N TYR A 27 -17.20 -45.58 14.84
CA TYR A 27 -17.49 -44.19 14.54
C TYR A 27 -16.21 -43.37 14.40
N ASN A 28 -16.02 -42.83 13.21
CA ASN A 28 -14.75 -42.21 12.81
C ASN A 28 -14.92 -40.71 12.60
N GLU A 29 -13.83 -40.06 12.30
CA GLU A 29 -13.79 -38.61 12.08
C GLU A 29 -14.58 -38.17 10.85
N THR A 30 -14.56 -38.96 9.76
CA THR A 30 -15.32 -38.65 8.55
C THR A 30 -16.82 -38.69 8.82
N GLU A 31 -17.32 -39.67 9.58
CA GLU A 31 -18.70 -39.72 9.99
C GLU A 31 -19.08 -38.51 10.86
N CYS A 32 -18.24 -38.11 11.80
CA CYS A 32 -18.46 -36.92 12.62
C CYS A 32 -18.49 -35.61 11.75
N ARG A 33 -17.62 -35.53 10.78
CA ARG A 33 -17.60 -34.42 9.83
C ARG A 33 -18.90 -34.33 9.02
N ASP A 34 -19.34 -35.44 8.45
CA ASP A 34 -20.53 -35.48 7.60
C ASP A 34 -21.82 -35.31 8.39
N GLU A 35 -21.94 -35.92 9.57
CA GLU A 35 -23.16 -35.90 10.38
C GLU A 35 -23.34 -34.64 11.23
N TYR A 36 -22.26 -34.01 11.66
CA TYR A 36 -22.31 -32.93 12.65
C TYR A 36 -21.54 -31.68 12.25
N ILE A 37 -20.27 -31.76 11.79
CA ILE A 37 -19.45 -30.57 11.55
C ILE A 37 -19.88 -29.86 10.26
N ASN A 38 -20.14 -30.59 9.17
CA ASN A 38 -20.68 -30.03 7.94
C ASN A 38 -22.03 -29.30 8.20
N PRO A 39 -23.03 -29.96 8.84
CA PRO A 39 -24.28 -29.29 9.18
C PRO A 39 -24.12 -28.11 10.16
N LEU A 40 -23.15 -28.17 11.08
CA LEU A 40 -22.84 -27.07 11.99
C LEU A 40 -22.36 -25.83 11.21
N LEU A 41 -21.41 -25.98 10.30
CA LEU A 41 -20.93 -24.89 9.46
C LEU A 41 -22.06 -24.33 8.57
N GLU A 42 -22.94 -25.19 8.03
CA GLU A 42 -24.09 -24.78 7.24
C GLU A 42 -25.10 -23.96 8.08
N CYS A 43 -25.28 -24.26 9.39
CA CYS A 43 -26.11 -23.44 10.29
C CYS A 43 -25.57 -21.99 10.42
N PHE A 44 -24.25 -21.80 10.27
CA PHE A 44 -23.60 -20.49 10.25
C PHE A 44 -23.47 -19.88 8.84
N GLY A 45 -24.17 -20.44 7.86
CA GLY A 45 -24.35 -19.88 6.52
C GLY A 45 -23.30 -20.31 5.48
N TRP A 46 -22.43 -21.26 5.80
CA TRP A 46 -21.40 -21.75 4.89
C TRP A 46 -21.95 -22.76 3.88
N ASP A 47 -21.57 -22.62 2.61
CA ASP A 47 -21.89 -23.59 1.56
C ASP A 47 -20.81 -24.68 1.51
N VAL A 48 -20.89 -25.64 2.44
CA VAL A 48 -19.89 -26.71 2.57
C VAL A 48 -19.86 -27.63 1.34
N GLN A 49 -21.01 -27.89 0.74
CA GLN A 49 -21.17 -28.80 -0.40
C GLN A 49 -21.00 -28.08 -1.76
N ASN A 50 -20.72 -26.78 -1.77
CA ASN A 50 -20.70 -25.98 -2.98
C ASN A 50 -21.99 -26.05 -3.80
N ALA A 51 -23.13 -26.05 -3.14
CA ALA A 51 -24.45 -26.11 -3.77
C ALA A 51 -24.72 -24.91 -4.73
N GLN A 52 -24.05 -23.78 -4.47
CA GLN A 52 -24.09 -22.59 -5.33
C GLN A 52 -23.28 -22.74 -6.63
N GLY A 53 -22.55 -23.85 -6.81
CA GLY A 53 -21.77 -24.12 -8.03
C GLY A 53 -20.62 -23.14 -8.28
N LYS A 54 -20.01 -22.59 -7.23
CA LYS A 54 -18.84 -21.73 -7.37
C LYS A 54 -17.67 -22.53 -7.96
N SER A 55 -16.86 -21.88 -8.77
CA SER A 55 -15.64 -22.49 -9.32
C SER A 55 -14.68 -22.87 -8.17
N PRO A 56 -13.82 -23.86 -8.36
CA PRO A 56 -12.99 -24.44 -7.28
C PRO A 56 -12.25 -23.41 -6.45
N GLN A 57 -11.66 -22.40 -7.08
CA GLN A 57 -10.90 -21.32 -6.42
C GLN A 57 -11.76 -20.33 -5.63
N TYR A 58 -13.09 -20.32 -5.83
CA TYR A 58 -14.02 -19.42 -5.14
C TYR A 58 -15.01 -20.16 -4.23
N LYS A 59 -14.74 -21.44 -3.96
CA LYS A 59 -15.53 -22.18 -2.97
C LYS A 59 -15.46 -21.46 -1.63
N GLU A 60 -16.60 -21.46 -0.93
CA GLU A 60 -16.67 -20.87 0.41
C GLU A 60 -15.98 -21.72 1.46
N VAL A 61 -16.05 -23.05 1.27
CA VAL A 61 -15.41 -24.02 2.12
C VAL A 61 -14.62 -25.01 1.26
N VAL A 62 -13.30 -25.08 1.52
CA VAL A 62 -12.46 -26.14 0.97
C VAL A 62 -12.35 -27.25 2.02
N VAL A 63 -12.84 -28.42 1.67
CA VAL A 63 -12.84 -29.60 2.55
C VAL A 63 -11.73 -30.55 2.12
N GLU A 64 -10.81 -30.89 3.04
CA GLU A 64 -9.81 -31.94 2.80
C GLU A 64 -10.45 -33.29 3.07
N ARG A 65 -10.49 -34.16 2.05
CA ARG A 65 -11.21 -35.43 2.15
C ARG A 65 -10.27 -36.63 2.41
N PHE A 66 -8.96 -36.50 2.13
CA PHE A 66 -8.00 -37.61 2.33
C PHE A 66 -6.61 -37.05 2.67
N SER A 67 -5.99 -37.63 3.68
CA SER A 67 -4.75 -37.16 4.32
C SER A 67 -3.48 -37.92 3.98
N ASN A 68 -3.36 -38.57 2.82
CA ASN A 68 -2.10 -39.22 2.42
C ASN A 68 -1.08 -38.25 1.80
N SER A 69 -1.52 -37.06 1.49
CA SER A 69 -0.69 -35.92 1.07
C SER A 69 -0.16 -35.13 2.28
N ALA A 70 0.47 -33.99 2.07
CA ALA A 70 0.99 -33.13 3.12
C ALA A 70 -0.09 -32.78 4.18
N GLU A 71 0.30 -32.54 5.43
CA GLU A 71 -0.57 -32.09 6.51
C GLU A 71 -1.34 -30.83 6.12
N ARG A 72 -2.68 -30.87 6.16
CA ARG A 72 -3.58 -29.76 5.83
C ARG A 72 -4.75 -29.72 6.82
N PRO A 73 -5.35 -28.54 7.06
CA PRO A 73 -6.54 -28.45 7.91
C PRO A 73 -7.74 -29.11 7.23
N ASP A 74 -8.63 -29.68 8.02
CA ASP A 74 -9.83 -30.37 7.51
C ASP A 74 -10.75 -29.46 6.72
N TYR A 75 -10.90 -28.20 7.16
CA TYR A 75 -11.68 -27.18 6.46
C TYR A 75 -10.93 -25.85 6.40
N THR A 76 -11.00 -25.26 5.22
CA THR A 76 -10.58 -23.87 5.01
C THR A 76 -11.82 -23.03 4.65
N LEU A 77 -12.17 -22.08 5.51
CA LEU A 77 -13.26 -21.13 5.27
C LEU A 77 -12.68 -19.92 4.52
N THR A 78 -13.30 -19.58 3.38
CA THR A 78 -12.73 -18.56 2.47
C THR A 78 -13.68 -17.40 2.21
N LEU A 79 -13.10 -16.24 1.98
CA LEU A 79 -13.76 -15.10 1.38
C LEU A 79 -13.30 -15.00 -0.08
N ASN A 80 -14.16 -15.44 -1.01
CA ASN A 80 -13.85 -15.43 -2.44
C ASN A 80 -12.48 -16.07 -2.80
N GLY A 81 -12.17 -17.20 -2.17
CA GLY A 81 -10.93 -17.93 -2.40
C GLY A 81 -9.72 -17.45 -1.56
N VAL A 82 -9.90 -16.42 -0.74
CA VAL A 82 -8.90 -16.03 0.26
C VAL A 82 -9.21 -16.77 1.56
N SER A 83 -8.25 -17.53 2.07
CA SER A 83 -8.36 -18.22 3.35
C SER A 83 -8.53 -17.23 4.50
N LYS A 84 -9.53 -17.42 5.35
CA LYS A 84 -9.82 -16.56 6.51
C LYS A 84 -9.79 -17.30 7.83
N LEU A 85 -10.16 -18.57 7.84
CA LEU A 85 -10.28 -19.33 9.07
C LEU A 85 -10.15 -20.84 8.77
N PHE A 86 -9.40 -21.55 9.59
CA PHE A 86 -9.33 -23.01 9.54
C PHE A 86 -10.19 -23.66 10.59
N VAL A 87 -10.71 -24.87 10.27
CA VAL A 87 -11.36 -25.74 11.22
C VAL A 87 -10.67 -27.10 11.15
N GLU A 88 -10.19 -27.55 12.28
CA GLU A 88 -9.66 -28.90 12.50
C GLU A 88 -10.71 -29.74 13.20
N ALA A 89 -11.01 -30.90 12.66
CA ALA A 89 -12.01 -31.80 13.14
C ALA A 89 -11.39 -32.99 13.88
N LYS A 90 -12.06 -33.50 14.87
CA LYS A 90 -11.73 -34.79 15.51
C LYS A 90 -13.01 -35.55 15.79
N LYS A 91 -12.91 -36.89 15.92
CA LYS A 91 -14.04 -37.72 16.36
C LYS A 91 -14.36 -37.43 17.83
N PRO A 92 -15.62 -37.62 18.28
CA PRO A 92 -16.03 -37.31 19.64
C PRO A 92 -15.32 -38.08 20.76
N SER A 93 -14.74 -39.27 20.43
CA SER A 93 -13.96 -40.07 21.39
C SER A 93 -12.59 -39.50 21.71
N VAL A 94 -12.13 -38.43 21.03
CA VAL A 94 -10.91 -37.69 21.30
C VAL A 94 -11.22 -36.54 22.23
N ASP A 95 -10.60 -36.50 23.39
CA ASP A 95 -10.75 -35.41 24.36
C ASP A 95 -9.89 -34.22 23.94
N ILE A 96 -10.42 -33.39 23.02
CA ILE A 96 -9.71 -32.23 22.49
C ILE A 96 -9.45 -31.14 23.54
N VAL A 97 -10.07 -31.19 24.71
CA VAL A 97 -9.88 -30.24 25.81
C VAL A 97 -8.60 -30.55 26.60
N VAL A 98 -8.19 -31.82 26.61
CA VAL A 98 -7.06 -32.34 27.41
C VAL A 98 -5.89 -32.75 26.52
N GLU A 99 -6.17 -33.37 25.39
CA GLU A 99 -5.12 -33.86 24.47
C GLU A 99 -4.35 -32.71 23.84
N VAL A 100 -3.03 -32.77 23.91
CA VAL A 100 -2.14 -31.66 23.49
C VAL A 100 -1.95 -31.63 21.97
N GLU A 101 -1.84 -32.82 21.36
CA GLU A 101 -1.48 -32.95 19.92
C GLU A 101 -2.49 -32.28 18.98
N PRO A 102 -3.82 -32.47 19.13
CA PRO A 102 -4.82 -31.78 18.31
C PRO A 102 -4.74 -30.26 18.44
N ALA A 103 -4.51 -29.74 19.63
CA ALA A 103 -4.39 -28.31 19.88
C ALA A 103 -3.15 -27.69 19.22
N ILE A 104 -2.00 -28.35 19.34
CA ILE A 104 -0.75 -27.91 18.69
C ILE A 104 -0.90 -27.99 17.17
N GLN A 105 -1.51 -29.04 16.63
CA GLN A 105 -1.75 -29.21 15.20
C GLN A 105 -2.61 -28.06 14.65
N ALA A 106 -3.77 -27.80 15.24
CA ALA A 106 -4.66 -26.72 14.82
C ALA A 106 -3.96 -25.34 14.89
N ARG A 107 -3.26 -25.06 16.00
CA ARG A 107 -2.50 -23.82 16.16
C ARG A 107 -1.37 -23.65 15.15
N LYS A 108 -0.64 -24.72 14.81
CA LYS A 108 0.38 -24.69 13.75
C LYS A 108 -0.23 -24.29 12.42
N TYR A 109 -1.40 -24.84 12.05
CA TYR A 109 -2.07 -24.46 10.82
C TYR A 109 -2.43 -22.97 10.78
N GLY A 110 -3.11 -22.47 11.80
CA GLY A 110 -3.51 -21.07 11.86
C GLY A 110 -2.33 -20.11 11.86
N TRP A 111 -1.29 -20.40 12.65
CA TRP A 111 -0.09 -19.57 12.73
C TRP A 111 0.68 -19.54 11.40
N ASN A 112 0.88 -20.69 10.73
CA ASN A 112 1.59 -20.76 9.44
C ASN A 112 0.80 -20.13 8.29
N ALA A 113 -0.52 -20.02 8.39
CA ALA A 113 -1.37 -19.30 7.44
C ALA A 113 -1.55 -17.81 7.78
N ASN A 114 -0.92 -17.33 8.86
CA ASN A 114 -1.09 -15.96 9.36
C ASN A 114 -2.56 -15.62 9.71
N HIS A 115 -3.35 -16.62 10.13
CA HIS A 115 -4.71 -16.42 10.61
C HIS A 115 -4.68 -15.94 12.08
N ALA A 116 -5.65 -15.12 12.45
CA ALA A 116 -5.78 -14.67 13.84
C ALA A 116 -6.30 -15.77 14.77
N MET A 117 -7.14 -16.66 14.23
CA MET A 117 -7.79 -17.72 14.99
C MET A 117 -7.85 -19.03 14.19
N VAL A 118 -7.97 -20.14 14.91
CA VAL A 118 -8.29 -21.48 14.39
C VAL A 118 -9.36 -22.13 15.26
N ILE A 119 -10.21 -22.94 14.65
CA ILE A 119 -11.22 -23.74 15.35
C ILE A 119 -10.75 -25.17 15.42
N LEU A 120 -10.76 -25.77 16.61
CA LEU A 120 -10.63 -27.21 16.83
C LEU A 120 -11.96 -27.72 17.38
N THR A 121 -12.58 -28.73 16.75
CA THR A 121 -13.86 -29.23 17.18
C THR A 121 -14.04 -30.73 16.94
N ASN A 122 -14.72 -31.39 17.87
CA ASN A 122 -15.26 -32.74 17.72
C ASN A 122 -16.80 -32.73 17.78
N PHE A 123 -17.43 -31.59 17.52
CA PHE A 123 -18.80 -31.21 17.70
C PHE A 123 -19.22 -31.06 19.18
N GLU A 124 -18.81 -31.96 20.06
CA GLU A 124 -19.15 -31.87 21.50
C GLU A 124 -18.51 -30.63 22.13
N ASP A 125 -17.25 -30.39 21.85
CA ASP A 125 -16.53 -29.18 22.20
C ASP A 125 -16.10 -28.44 20.93
N MET A 126 -16.18 -27.11 21.01
CA MET A 126 -15.59 -26.19 20.03
C MET A 126 -14.59 -25.29 20.76
N LEU A 127 -13.34 -25.41 20.39
CA LEU A 127 -12.23 -24.65 20.93
C LEU A 127 -11.75 -23.65 19.87
N ILE A 128 -11.68 -22.38 20.23
CA ILE A 128 -11.13 -21.32 19.37
C ILE A 128 -9.82 -20.88 19.97
N TYR A 129 -8.73 -21.05 19.21
CA TYR A 129 -7.38 -20.67 19.62
C TYR A 129 -6.96 -19.37 18.97
N ASP A 130 -6.20 -18.57 19.73
CA ASP A 130 -5.45 -17.42 19.24
C ASP A 130 -4.19 -17.92 18.53
N THR A 131 -4.17 -17.80 17.22
CA THR A 131 -3.04 -18.23 16.39
C THR A 131 -2.06 -17.10 16.05
N THR A 132 -2.22 -15.92 16.65
CA THR A 132 -1.16 -14.90 16.65
C THR A 132 -0.05 -15.23 17.66
N ILE A 133 -0.31 -16.20 18.55
CA ILE A 133 0.66 -16.74 19.51
C ILE A 133 1.36 -17.95 18.90
N LYS A 134 2.68 -17.83 18.73
CA LYS A 134 3.51 -18.91 18.16
C LYS A 134 3.38 -20.21 18.95
N PRO A 135 3.15 -21.36 18.29
CA PRO A 135 3.17 -22.66 18.96
C PRO A 135 4.58 -23.06 19.42
N GLU A 136 4.73 -23.49 20.67
CA GLU A 136 6.00 -23.92 21.25
C GLU A 136 5.92 -25.40 21.73
N PRO A 137 7.05 -26.13 21.77
CA PRO A 137 7.06 -27.55 22.17
C PRO A 137 6.56 -27.86 23.58
N GLY A 138 6.55 -26.89 24.47
CA GLY A 138 6.09 -27.03 25.86
C GLY A 138 4.62 -26.66 26.09
N ASP A 139 3.89 -26.31 25.02
CA ASP A 139 2.50 -25.89 25.12
C ASP A 139 1.58 -27.04 25.50
N ASN A 140 0.50 -26.72 26.21
CA ASN A 140 -0.55 -27.66 26.56
C ASN A 140 -1.85 -27.30 25.80
N ALA A 141 -2.88 -28.14 25.94
CA ALA A 141 -4.15 -27.95 25.25
C ALA A 141 -4.90 -26.63 25.56
N ARG A 142 -4.52 -25.94 26.66
CA ARG A 142 -5.12 -24.65 27.04
C ARG A 142 -4.28 -23.44 26.62
N THR A 143 -3.05 -23.66 26.16
CA THR A 143 -2.18 -22.58 25.70
C THR A 143 -2.82 -21.89 24.50
N ALA A 144 -2.94 -20.55 24.55
CA ALA A 144 -3.58 -19.73 23.52
C ALA A 144 -5.08 -20.04 23.29
N LEU A 145 -5.76 -20.74 24.19
CA LEU A 145 -7.19 -20.96 24.10
C LEU A 145 -7.93 -19.64 24.35
N TYR A 146 -8.63 -19.15 23.32
CA TYR A 146 -9.39 -17.90 23.39
C TYR A 146 -10.81 -18.11 23.89
N ARG A 147 -11.53 -19.14 23.35
CA ARG A 147 -12.91 -19.48 23.72
C ARG A 147 -13.10 -21.00 23.70
N LYS A 148 -14.01 -21.46 24.57
CA LYS A 148 -14.51 -22.83 24.59
C LYS A 148 -16.01 -22.79 24.62
N TYR A 149 -16.64 -23.58 23.77
CA TYR A 149 -18.10 -23.83 23.78
C TYR A 149 -18.36 -25.32 23.83
N TYR A 150 -19.31 -25.71 24.71
CA TYR A 150 -19.85 -27.05 24.76
C TYR A 150 -21.11 -27.11 23.90
N PHE A 151 -21.40 -28.23 23.24
CA PHE A 151 -22.50 -28.30 22.25
C PHE A 151 -23.85 -27.83 22.78
N GLU A 152 -24.17 -28.04 24.08
CA GLU A 152 -25.40 -27.56 24.71
C GLU A 152 -25.52 -26.04 24.81
N GLU A 153 -24.39 -25.34 24.71
CA GLU A 153 -24.33 -23.88 24.73
C GLU A 153 -24.49 -23.26 23.35
N TYR A 154 -24.31 -24.01 22.26
CA TYR A 154 -24.27 -23.46 20.88
C TYR A 154 -25.53 -22.64 20.55
N ALA A 155 -26.72 -23.15 20.92
CA ALA A 155 -27.98 -22.45 20.67
C ALA A 155 -28.15 -21.23 21.59
N LYS A 156 -27.66 -21.28 22.83
CA LYS A 156 -27.75 -20.18 23.80
C LYS A 156 -26.77 -19.03 23.45
N LYS A 157 -25.60 -19.40 22.94
CA LYS A 157 -24.54 -18.47 22.58
C LYS A 157 -24.43 -18.25 21.06
N PHE A 158 -25.55 -18.49 20.36
CA PHE A 158 -25.59 -18.46 18.91
C PHE A 158 -25.06 -17.16 18.33
N ASP A 159 -25.49 -16.00 18.83
CA ASP A 159 -25.07 -14.70 18.34
C ASP A 159 -23.56 -14.45 18.57
N GLU A 160 -23.02 -14.91 19.71
CA GLU A 160 -21.60 -14.81 20.02
C GLU A 160 -20.76 -15.65 19.05
N ILE A 161 -21.15 -16.92 18.86
CA ILE A 161 -20.49 -17.84 17.94
C ILE A 161 -20.62 -17.32 16.50
N ASN A 162 -21.80 -16.84 16.13
CA ASN A 162 -22.10 -16.29 14.82
C ASN A 162 -21.19 -15.12 14.46
N ALA A 163 -20.94 -14.22 15.41
CA ALA A 163 -20.03 -13.08 15.20
C ALA A 163 -18.57 -13.50 14.91
N LEU A 164 -18.17 -14.68 15.40
CA LEU A 164 -16.81 -15.20 15.26
C LEU A 164 -16.57 -16.04 14.00
N ILE A 165 -17.56 -16.89 13.63
CA ILE A 165 -17.32 -17.96 12.65
C ILE A 165 -18.28 -17.96 11.45
N SER A 166 -19.31 -17.09 11.44
CA SER A 166 -20.30 -17.13 10.36
C SER A 166 -19.77 -16.54 9.07
N LYS A 167 -20.33 -17.05 7.96
CA LYS A 167 -20.09 -16.46 6.65
C LYS A 167 -20.44 -14.97 6.63
N GLU A 168 -21.58 -14.58 7.19
CA GLU A 168 -22.02 -13.18 7.22
C GLU A 168 -21.02 -12.29 7.97
N SER A 169 -20.49 -12.74 9.10
CA SER A 169 -19.49 -12.00 9.88
C SER A 169 -18.21 -11.75 9.05
N ILE A 170 -17.76 -12.77 8.33
CA ILE A 170 -16.55 -12.65 7.47
C ILE A 170 -16.84 -11.77 6.26
N TYR A 171 -17.99 -11.93 5.61
CA TYR A 171 -18.35 -11.20 4.39
C TYR A 171 -18.75 -9.74 4.66
N SER A 172 -19.25 -9.42 5.85
CA SER A 172 -19.59 -8.04 6.25
C SER A 172 -18.40 -7.25 6.82
N GLY A 173 -17.24 -7.90 7.04
CA GLY A 173 -16.08 -7.31 7.70
C GLY A 173 -16.20 -7.23 9.24
N THR A 174 -17.27 -7.76 9.82
CA THR A 174 -17.45 -7.83 11.28
C THR A 174 -16.33 -8.66 11.93
N TYR A 175 -15.97 -9.77 11.28
CA TYR A 175 -14.85 -10.61 11.69
C TYR A 175 -13.51 -9.85 11.68
N ASP A 176 -13.21 -9.14 10.58
CA ASP A 176 -11.95 -8.39 10.46
C ASP A 176 -11.87 -7.30 11.54
N ASN A 177 -12.95 -6.54 11.76
CA ASN A 177 -13.03 -5.55 12.84
C ASN A 177 -12.86 -6.17 14.23
N PHE A 178 -13.39 -7.38 14.44
CA PHE A 178 -13.23 -8.10 15.70
C PHE A 178 -11.78 -8.54 15.91
N VAL A 179 -11.13 -9.06 14.88
CA VAL A 179 -9.71 -9.46 14.88
C VAL A 179 -8.84 -8.24 15.16
N ASP A 180 -9.05 -7.13 14.47
CA ASP A 180 -8.29 -5.89 14.66
C ASP A 180 -8.36 -5.37 16.09
N LYS A 181 -9.52 -5.46 16.70
CA LYS A 181 -9.74 -4.98 18.08
C LYS A 181 -9.11 -5.89 19.14
N ASN A 182 -9.09 -7.21 18.92
CA ASN A 182 -8.79 -8.18 19.99
C ASN A 182 -7.44 -8.88 19.81
N PHE A 183 -6.92 -9.01 18.58
CA PHE A 183 -5.72 -9.81 18.26
C PHE A 183 -4.56 -9.01 17.70
N GLN A 184 -4.72 -7.74 17.37
CA GLN A 184 -3.62 -6.85 16.95
C GLN A 184 -2.87 -6.26 18.15
N LYS A 185 -2.45 -7.08 19.10
CA LYS A 185 -1.55 -6.64 20.17
C LYS A 185 -0.12 -6.89 19.74
N SER A 186 0.65 -5.82 19.59
CA SER A 186 2.09 -5.90 19.43
C SER A 186 2.73 -6.08 20.82
N ASP A 187 2.80 -7.32 21.28
CA ASP A 187 3.53 -7.66 22.49
C ASP A 187 4.45 -8.87 22.23
N LYS A 188 5.26 -9.21 23.22
CA LYS A 188 6.26 -10.29 23.15
C LYS A 188 5.69 -11.68 22.77
N TYR A 189 4.39 -11.88 22.90
CA TYR A 189 3.73 -13.16 22.70
C TYR A 189 2.99 -13.25 21.36
N HIS A 190 2.62 -12.10 20.78
CA HIS A 190 1.89 -12.02 19.50
C HIS A 190 2.88 -11.74 18.37
N THR A 191 3.36 -12.78 17.73
CA THR A 191 4.37 -12.66 16.67
C THR A 191 3.87 -13.34 15.40
N LYS A 192 3.81 -12.56 14.33
CA LYS A 192 3.42 -13.06 13.01
C LYS A 192 4.53 -13.95 12.44
N ILE A 193 4.13 -14.96 11.67
CA ILE A 193 5.08 -15.83 10.97
C ILE A 193 6.00 -15.03 10.06
N ASP A 194 5.46 -14.00 9.39
CA ASP A 194 6.22 -13.15 8.47
C ASP A 194 7.41 -12.50 9.17
N ASP A 195 7.19 -11.94 10.38
CA ASP A 195 8.23 -11.25 11.15
C ASP A 195 9.28 -12.24 11.67
N ILE A 196 8.84 -13.37 12.23
CA ILE A 196 9.75 -14.39 12.79
C ILE A 196 10.60 -15.02 11.69
N PHE A 197 9.99 -15.35 10.56
CA PHE A 197 10.72 -15.99 9.47
C PHE A 197 11.70 -15.00 8.81
N LEU A 198 11.32 -13.72 8.71
CA LEU A 198 12.23 -12.66 8.26
C LEU A 198 13.41 -12.47 9.22
N GLU A 199 13.17 -12.43 10.53
CA GLU A 199 14.25 -12.39 11.53
C GLU A 199 15.17 -13.60 11.41
N GLN A 200 14.62 -14.78 11.19
CA GLN A 200 15.38 -16.00 10.99
C GLN A 200 16.24 -15.95 9.74
N ILE A 201 15.69 -15.54 8.61
CA ILE A 201 16.45 -15.36 7.36
C ILE A 201 17.55 -14.32 7.55
N ASN A 202 17.27 -13.20 8.19
CA ASN A 202 18.26 -12.17 8.48
C ASN A 202 19.38 -12.66 9.41
N SER A 203 19.05 -13.50 10.38
CA SER A 203 20.07 -14.17 11.21
C SER A 203 20.98 -15.06 10.36
N TRP A 204 20.40 -15.89 9.49
CA TRP A 204 21.18 -16.74 8.58
C TRP A 204 22.06 -15.93 7.64
N ARG A 205 21.55 -14.83 7.08
CA ARG A 205 22.36 -13.91 6.26
C ARG A 205 23.59 -13.41 7.00
N LEU A 206 23.39 -12.95 8.23
CA LEU A 206 24.50 -12.45 9.06
C LEU A 206 25.49 -13.55 9.39
N ASP A 207 25.03 -14.73 9.77
CA ASP A 207 25.89 -15.85 10.16
C ASP A 207 26.72 -16.35 8.98
N LEU A 208 26.04 -16.59 7.83
CA LEU A 208 26.70 -16.97 6.60
C LEU A 208 27.64 -15.89 6.08
N GLY A 209 27.18 -14.63 6.03
CA GLY A 209 27.95 -13.50 5.52
C GLY A 209 29.20 -13.24 6.35
N ARG A 210 29.09 -13.25 7.69
CA ARG A 210 30.23 -13.09 8.60
C ARG A 210 31.23 -14.21 8.48
N TYR A 211 30.74 -15.44 8.39
CA TYR A 211 31.61 -16.60 8.24
C TYR A 211 32.39 -16.55 6.92
N LEU A 212 31.72 -16.35 5.80
CA LEU A 212 32.33 -16.28 4.47
C LEU A 212 33.34 -15.13 4.35
N TYR A 213 32.95 -13.95 4.79
CA TYR A 213 33.83 -12.77 4.78
C TYR A 213 35.10 -12.96 5.62
N SER A 214 34.97 -13.58 6.80
CA SER A 214 36.10 -13.78 7.72
C SER A 214 37.06 -14.86 7.28
N ASN A 215 36.61 -15.83 6.46
CA ASN A 215 37.41 -17.01 6.13
C ASN A 215 37.91 -17.05 4.68
N SER A 216 37.45 -16.13 3.83
CA SER A 216 37.87 -16.12 2.41
C SER A 216 37.81 -14.72 1.80
N THR A 217 38.90 -14.32 1.12
CA THR A 217 38.96 -13.06 0.35
C THR A 217 38.06 -13.04 -0.87
N LYS A 218 37.56 -14.19 -1.32
CA LYS A 218 36.60 -14.35 -2.41
C LYS A 218 35.30 -13.55 -2.17
N TYR A 219 34.95 -13.34 -0.90
CA TYR A 219 33.72 -12.69 -0.46
C TYR A 219 33.96 -11.28 0.09
N ALA A 220 35.05 -10.62 -0.33
CA ALA A 220 35.35 -9.25 0.07
C ALA A 220 34.48 -8.19 -0.64
N ASP A 221 33.90 -8.55 -1.78
CA ASP A 221 32.94 -7.73 -2.51
C ASP A 221 31.53 -7.91 -1.97
N GLU A 222 30.84 -6.81 -1.64
CA GLU A 222 29.49 -6.83 -1.06
C GLU A 222 28.46 -7.44 -2.01
N CYS A 223 28.57 -7.24 -3.32
CA CYS A 223 27.64 -7.80 -4.29
C CYS A 223 27.78 -9.32 -4.34
N VAL A 224 29.01 -9.83 -4.50
CA VAL A 224 29.31 -11.27 -4.51
C VAL A 224 28.83 -11.94 -3.22
N LEU A 225 29.08 -11.29 -2.08
CA LEU A 225 28.67 -11.83 -0.77
C LEU A 225 27.15 -11.93 -0.66
N ASN A 226 26.42 -10.86 -1.06
CA ASN A 226 24.96 -10.86 -1.03
C ASN A 226 24.37 -11.92 -1.96
N ASP A 227 24.87 -12.01 -3.19
CA ASP A 227 24.38 -12.96 -4.21
C ASP A 227 24.53 -14.41 -3.72
N VAL A 228 25.73 -14.79 -3.28
CA VAL A 228 26.03 -16.17 -2.83
C VAL A 228 25.22 -16.55 -1.59
N VAL A 229 25.11 -15.66 -0.61
CA VAL A 229 24.32 -15.90 0.60
C VAL A 229 22.84 -16.05 0.25
N GLN A 230 22.32 -15.21 -0.63
CA GLN A 230 20.93 -15.23 -1.07
C GLN A 230 20.61 -16.54 -1.81
N GLU A 231 21.41 -16.90 -2.81
CA GLU A 231 21.22 -18.12 -3.58
C GLU A 231 21.23 -19.34 -2.68
N PHE A 232 22.18 -19.41 -1.75
CA PHE A 232 22.30 -20.56 -0.84
C PHE A 232 21.07 -20.71 0.06
N ILE A 233 20.57 -19.62 0.63
CA ILE A 233 19.35 -19.64 1.44
C ILE A 233 18.16 -20.10 0.60
N ASN A 234 17.99 -19.59 -0.61
CA ASN A 234 16.90 -19.95 -1.53
C ASN A 234 16.96 -21.45 -1.88
N GLN A 235 18.15 -21.98 -2.13
CA GLN A 235 18.35 -23.41 -2.44
C GLN A 235 17.92 -24.31 -1.27
N ILE A 236 18.30 -23.98 -0.05
CA ILE A 236 17.92 -24.72 1.15
C ILE A 236 16.40 -24.64 1.41
N ILE A 237 15.80 -23.45 1.31
CA ILE A 237 14.35 -23.26 1.48
C ILE A 237 13.58 -24.04 0.41
N PHE A 238 14.04 -24.02 -0.85
CA PHE A 238 13.42 -24.79 -1.93
C PHE A 238 13.37 -26.27 -1.62
N LEU A 239 14.50 -26.87 -1.20
CA LEU A 239 14.56 -28.29 -0.84
C LEU A 239 13.62 -28.60 0.34
N ARG A 240 13.55 -27.72 1.33
CA ARG A 240 12.66 -27.88 2.47
C ARG A 240 11.18 -27.86 2.06
N ILE A 241 10.81 -26.97 1.12
CA ILE A 241 9.46 -26.91 0.55
C ILE A 241 9.15 -28.19 -0.24
N CYS A 242 10.10 -28.69 -1.03
CA CYS A 242 9.95 -29.95 -1.74
C CYS A 242 9.69 -31.11 -0.79
N GLU A 243 10.35 -31.14 0.38
CA GLU A 243 10.12 -32.16 1.40
C GLU A 243 8.71 -32.11 1.99
N ASP A 244 8.22 -30.91 2.41
CA ASP A 244 6.89 -30.80 2.98
C ASP A 244 5.79 -31.13 1.96
N ARG A 245 6.06 -30.89 0.67
CA ARG A 245 5.16 -31.26 -0.43
C ARG A 245 5.35 -32.68 -0.96
N LYS A 246 6.23 -33.49 -0.35
CA LYS A 246 6.57 -34.85 -0.78
C LYS A 246 6.95 -34.96 -2.26
N LEU A 247 7.69 -33.96 -2.73
CA LEU A 247 8.27 -33.92 -4.07
C LEU A 247 9.59 -34.71 -4.15
N PRO A 248 10.17 -34.95 -5.32
CA PRO A 248 11.49 -35.57 -5.44
C PRO A 248 12.52 -34.93 -4.52
N LEU A 249 13.42 -35.74 -3.94
CA LEU A 249 14.35 -35.40 -2.87
C LEU A 249 13.70 -35.32 -1.47
N TYR A 250 12.54 -35.92 -1.30
CA TYR A 250 11.86 -36.03 0.00
C TYR A 250 12.80 -36.61 1.09
N LYS A 251 12.77 -35.94 2.25
CA LYS A 251 13.60 -36.23 3.43
C LYS A 251 15.12 -36.07 3.28
N LYS A 252 15.66 -35.59 2.18
CA LYS A 252 17.11 -35.46 2.00
C LYS A 252 17.76 -34.48 2.98
N LEU A 253 17.14 -33.34 3.24
CA LEU A 253 17.62 -32.40 4.27
C LEU A 253 17.39 -32.97 5.69
N TYR A 254 16.27 -33.65 5.94
CA TYR A 254 15.98 -34.24 7.21
C TYR A 254 17.00 -35.35 7.58
N GLU A 255 17.42 -36.17 6.63
CA GLU A 255 18.46 -37.19 6.80
C GLU A 255 19.79 -36.56 7.25
N MET A 256 20.14 -35.35 6.79
CA MET A 256 21.35 -34.64 7.18
C MET A 256 21.33 -34.16 8.63
N ILE A 257 20.14 -33.97 9.24
CA ILE A 257 20.00 -33.65 10.67
C ILE A 257 20.30 -34.87 11.53
N ALA A 258 19.90 -36.04 11.08
CA ALA A 258 20.14 -37.29 11.80
C ALA A 258 21.65 -37.68 11.82
N ASP A 259 22.37 -37.39 10.75
CA ASP A 259 23.80 -37.64 10.63
C ASP A 259 24.49 -36.50 9.85
N LYS A 260 25.24 -35.67 10.58
CA LYS A 260 26.03 -34.61 9.99
C LYS A 260 27.38 -35.03 9.41
N THR A 261 27.71 -36.30 9.54
CA THR A 261 28.91 -36.86 8.91
C THR A 261 28.80 -36.71 7.39
N GLU A 262 29.81 -36.15 6.77
CA GLU A 262 29.83 -35.88 5.32
C GLU A 262 28.73 -34.90 4.80
N LEU A 263 28.10 -34.10 5.69
CA LEU A 263 26.99 -33.19 5.33
C LEU A 263 27.27 -32.34 4.08
N GLN A 264 28.45 -31.75 3.97
CA GLN A 264 28.84 -30.92 2.80
C GLN A 264 28.85 -31.75 1.50
N ARG A 265 29.31 -32.99 1.54
CA ARG A 265 29.30 -33.88 0.37
C ARG A 265 27.86 -34.25 -0.01
N VAL A 266 27.08 -34.72 0.96
CA VAL A 266 25.68 -35.08 0.74
C VAL A 266 24.85 -33.91 0.23
N LEU A 267 25.04 -32.74 0.78
CA LEU A 267 24.34 -31.51 0.33
C LEU A 267 24.75 -31.14 -1.11
N THR A 268 26.06 -31.25 -1.43
CA THR A 268 26.56 -31.02 -2.80
C THR A 268 25.93 -31.98 -3.80
N ASP A 269 25.85 -33.27 -3.46
CA ASP A 269 25.24 -34.27 -4.33
C ASP A 269 23.73 -34.07 -4.44
N THR A 270 23.08 -33.64 -3.36
CA THR A 270 21.66 -33.27 -3.38
C THR A 270 21.41 -32.06 -4.29
N PHE A 271 22.27 -31.03 -4.27
CA PHE A 271 22.15 -29.86 -5.17
C PHE A 271 22.34 -30.26 -6.64
N LYS A 272 23.31 -31.12 -6.96
CA LYS A 272 23.48 -31.66 -8.33
C LYS A 272 22.24 -32.42 -8.79
N GLU A 273 21.69 -33.27 -7.92
CA GLU A 273 20.48 -34.02 -8.23
C GLU A 273 19.25 -33.09 -8.38
N ALA A 274 19.15 -32.01 -7.55
CA ALA A 274 18.12 -30.99 -7.67
C ALA A 274 18.24 -30.24 -9.01
N ASP A 275 19.46 -29.85 -9.41
CA ASP A 275 19.68 -29.19 -10.72
C ASP A 275 19.26 -30.09 -11.87
N ARG A 276 19.66 -31.38 -11.83
CA ARG A 276 19.29 -32.37 -12.83
C ARG A 276 17.77 -32.56 -12.95
N ARG A 277 17.05 -32.66 -11.82
CA ARG A 277 15.61 -32.93 -11.81
C ARG A 277 14.77 -31.70 -12.08
N TYR A 278 15.12 -30.60 -11.48
CA TYR A 278 14.30 -29.38 -11.55
C TYR A 278 14.74 -28.44 -12.67
N ASN A 279 16.04 -28.32 -12.95
CA ASN A 279 16.66 -27.50 -14.01
C ASN A 279 16.10 -26.06 -14.06
N SER A 280 15.83 -25.47 -12.89
CA SER A 280 15.23 -24.14 -12.77
C SER A 280 16.23 -22.99 -12.91
N GLY A 281 17.54 -23.30 -13.00
CA GLY A 281 18.59 -22.30 -12.84
C GLY A 281 19.00 -22.07 -11.39
N LEU A 282 18.13 -22.38 -10.42
CA LEU A 282 18.35 -22.11 -8.98
C LEU A 282 19.60 -22.77 -8.40
N PHE A 283 20.04 -23.91 -8.94
CA PHE A 283 21.18 -24.67 -8.43
C PHE A 283 22.45 -24.53 -9.29
N LYS A 284 22.46 -23.64 -10.30
CA LYS A 284 23.59 -23.43 -11.22
C LYS A 284 24.66 -22.48 -10.72
N GLY A 285 24.34 -21.64 -9.74
CA GLY A 285 25.21 -20.60 -9.21
C GLY A 285 26.39 -21.11 -8.38
N GLN A 286 27.21 -20.20 -7.91
CA GLN A 286 28.31 -20.52 -6.99
C GLN A 286 27.71 -20.88 -5.63
N ASN A 287 27.91 -22.12 -5.19
CA ASN A 287 27.51 -22.52 -3.86
C ASN A 287 28.69 -22.44 -2.87
N PRO A 288 28.48 -21.96 -1.64
CA PRO A 288 29.53 -21.80 -0.65
C PRO A 288 29.70 -23.05 0.26
N ILE A 289 29.19 -24.21 -0.12
CA ILE A 289 29.09 -25.37 0.77
C ILE A 289 30.44 -25.75 1.40
N PHE A 290 31.52 -25.77 0.60
CA PHE A 290 32.85 -26.10 1.10
C PHE A 290 33.61 -24.88 1.69
N ASP A 291 33.12 -23.67 1.45
CA ASP A 291 33.62 -22.43 2.08
C ASP A 291 33.00 -22.18 3.46
N LEU A 292 31.92 -22.89 3.80
CA LEU A 292 31.22 -22.83 5.10
C LEU A 292 31.64 -24.00 6.00
N SER A 293 31.57 -23.85 7.33
CA SER A 293 31.74 -24.99 8.24
C SER A 293 30.47 -25.86 8.26
N VAL A 294 30.67 -27.13 8.60
CA VAL A 294 29.58 -28.10 8.79
C VAL A 294 28.57 -27.59 9.81
N ASP A 295 29.03 -27.02 10.91
CA ASP A 295 28.16 -26.54 12.00
C ASP A 295 27.29 -25.36 11.56
N VAL A 296 27.78 -24.44 10.74
CA VAL A 296 26.99 -23.32 10.19
C VAL A 296 25.85 -23.83 9.32
N ILE A 297 26.17 -24.77 8.42
CA ILE A 297 25.15 -25.36 7.53
C ILE A 297 24.15 -26.20 8.34
N PHE A 298 24.65 -27.02 9.26
CA PHE A 298 23.83 -27.89 10.11
C PHE A 298 22.81 -27.05 10.93
N ASN A 299 23.27 -26.01 11.61
CA ASN A 299 22.42 -25.17 12.42
C ASN A 299 21.31 -24.48 11.58
N MET A 300 21.65 -24.03 10.37
CA MET A 300 20.67 -23.46 9.46
C MET A 300 19.59 -24.49 9.07
N ILE A 301 20.00 -25.72 8.72
CA ILE A 301 19.06 -26.76 8.32
C ILE A 301 18.21 -27.21 9.52
N GLU A 302 18.79 -27.41 10.71
CA GLU A 302 18.07 -27.84 11.92
C GLU A 302 16.96 -26.84 12.30
N MET A 303 17.21 -25.55 12.10
CA MET A 303 16.22 -24.49 12.37
C MET A 303 15.00 -24.49 11.44
N LEU A 304 14.98 -25.34 10.42
CA LEU A 304 13.82 -25.51 9.53
C LEU A 304 12.82 -26.57 10.00
N TYR A 305 13.13 -27.28 11.09
CA TYR A 305 12.33 -28.41 11.55
C TYR A 305 11.85 -28.25 12.99
N TYR A 306 10.69 -28.88 13.27
CA TYR A 306 10.21 -29.05 14.62
C TYR A 306 11.15 -29.99 15.41
N PRO A 307 11.46 -29.76 16.71
CA PRO A 307 10.87 -28.76 17.57
C PRO A 307 11.51 -27.36 17.57
N LYS A 308 12.54 -27.12 16.76
CA LYS A 308 13.23 -25.82 16.74
C LYS A 308 12.31 -24.70 16.24
N THR A 309 11.57 -24.98 15.17
CA THR A 309 10.58 -24.08 14.60
C THR A 309 9.31 -24.82 14.19
N PRO A 310 8.12 -24.17 14.26
CA PRO A 310 6.86 -24.80 13.91
C PRO A 310 6.48 -24.59 12.42
N TYR A 311 7.44 -24.34 11.51
CA TYR A 311 7.13 -24.07 10.10
C TYR A 311 6.52 -25.29 9.39
N LEU A 312 5.48 -25.02 8.60
CA LEU A 312 4.81 -25.95 7.71
C LEU A 312 4.77 -25.34 6.30
N PHE A 313 5.78 -25.60 5.50
CA PHE A 313 5.93 -24.99 4.17
C PHE A 313 4.89 -25.42 3.14
N ASN A 314 4.11 -26.45 3.44
CA ASN A 314 2.93 -26.83 2.66
C ASN A 314 1.69 -25.97 2.99
N ILE A 315 1.66 -25.29 4.15
CA ILE A 315 0.61 -24.39 4.58
C ILE A 315 0.97 -22.92 4.25
N ILE A 316 2.26 -22.58 4.35
CA ILE A 316 2.74 -21.22 4.04
C ILE A 316 2.45 -20.93 2.57
N GLU A 317 1.58 -19.95 2.32
CA GLU A 317 1.28 -19.53 0.94
C GLU A 317 2.50 -18.90 0.26
N PRO A 318 2.69 -19.10 -1.06
CA PRO A 318 3.76 -18.42 -1.82
C PRO A 318 3.76 -16.90 -1.66
N SER A 319 2.56 -16.30 -1.54
CA SER A 319 2.40 -14.86 -1.27
C SER A 319 3.00 -14.40 0.05
N VAL A 320 2.99 -15.24 1.08
CA VAL A 320 3.65 -14.97 2.38
C VAL A 320 5.17 -15.00 2.19
N LEU A 321 5.69 -15.99 1.48
CA LEU A 321 7.11 -16.04 1.12
C LEU A 321 7.51 -14.80 0.29
N GLY A 322 6.69 -14.40 -0.67
CA GLY A 322 6.89 -13.18 -1.46
C GLY A 322 7.05 -11.93 -0.59
N LYS A 323 6.17 -11.72 0.39
CA LYS A 323 6.26 -10.60 1.35
C LYS A 323 7.52 -10.64 2.20
N ILE A 324 7.89 -11.82 2.68
CA ILE A 324 9.12 -12.01 3.46
C ILE A 324 10.33 -11.65 2.60
N TYR A 325 10.34 -12.07 1.35
CA TYR A 325 11.39 -11.71 0.40
C TYR A 325 11.40 -10.24 0.03
N GLU A 326 10.26 -9.56 -0.10
CA GLU A 326 10.20 -8.11 -0.27
C GLU A 326 10.83 -7.36 0.91
N SER A 327 10.51 -7.76 2.12
CA SER A 327 11.10 -7.19 3.34
C SER A 327 12.61 -7.48 3.42
N PHE A 328 13.01 -8.67 3.02
CA PHE A 328 14.38 -9.11 2.89
C PHE A 328 15.15 -8.26 1.86
N LEU A 329 14.57 -7.95 0.70
CA LEU A 329 15.19 -7.12 -0.33
C LEU A 329 15.44 -5.68 0.13
N ALA A 330 14.72 -5.22 1.17
CA ALA A 330 14.89 -3.89 1.73
C ALA A 330 16.23 -3.69 2.45
N GLU A 331 16.91 -4.78 2.84
CA GLU A 331 18.19 -4.77 3.57
C GLU A 331 19.25 -5.54 2.79
N SER A 332 20.50 -5.13 2.88
CA SER A 332 21.66 -5.82 2.30
C SER A 332 22.76 -6.01 3.34
N LEU A 333 23.58 -7.05 3.12
CA LEU A 333 24.85 -7.17 3.84
C LEU A 333 25.80 -6.06 3.37
N VAL A 334 26.33 -5.32 4.32
CA VAL A 334 27.32 -4.28 4.07
C VAL A 334 28.58 -4.55 4.89
N ILE A 335 29.74 -4.21 4.34
CA ILE A 335 31.03 -4.38 4.96
C ILE A 335 31.51 -3.01 5.41
N SER A 336 31.49 -2.77 6.72
CA SER A 336 31.95 -1.51 7.31
C SER A 336 32.99 -1.78 8.40
N ASN A 337 34.15 -1.14 8.31
CA ASN A 337 35.23 -1.32 9.27
C ASN A 337 35.62 -2.80 9.51
N GLY A 338 35.64 -3.61 8.44
CA GLY A 338 35.97 -5.04 8.51
C GLY A 338 34.91 -5.91 9.19
N LYS A 339 33.68 -5.44 9.36
CA LYS A 339 32.57 -6.17 9.94
C LYS A 339 31.38 -6.22 8.98
N VAL A 340 30.73 -7.38 8.89
CA VAL A 340 29.50 -7.57 8.13
C VAL A 340 28.30 -7.27 9.02
N SER A 341 27.41 -6.43 8.50
CA SER A 341 26.14 -6.04 9.14
C SER A 341 25.04 -5.89 8.10
N LEU A 342 23.78 -5.88 8.55
CA LEU A 342 22.64 -5.55 7.70
C LEU A 342 22.40 -4.04 7.72
N ALA A 343 22.16 -3.47 6.55
CA ALA A 343 21.77 -2.07 6.40
C ALA A 343 20.62 -1.93 5.41
N LYS A 344 19.67 -1.04 5.72
CA LYS A 344 18.59 -0.71 4.78
C LYS A 344 19.18 -0.04 3.56
N LYS A 345 18.87 -0.57 2.39
CA LYS A 345 19.25 0.02 1.11
C LYS A 345 18.68 1.42 1.00
N ASN A 346 19.49 2.42 0.61
CA ASN A 346 19.05 3.81 0.46
C ASN A 346 17.88 3.94 -0.53
N GLU A 347 17.81 3.06 -1.49
CA GLU A 347 16.76 2.96 -2.49
C GLU A 347 15.39 2.60 -1.89
N TYR A 348 15.37 1.76 -0.85
CA TYR A 348 14.13 1.40 -0.14
C TYR A 348 13.69 2.45 0.87
N LYS A 349 14.61 3.28 1.40
CA LYS A 349 14.23 4.42 2.27
C LYS A 349 13.38 5.45 1.52
N ASN A 350 13.66 5.65 0.24
CA ASN A 350 13.07 6.70 -0.61
C ASN A 350 12.17 6.15 -1.73
N ARG A 351 12.21 4.84 -2.02
CA ARG A 351 11.29 4.19 -2.96
C ARG A 351 10.05 3.76 -2.21
N SER A 352 8.90 4.16 -2.74
CA SER A 352 7.60 3.70 -2.25
C SER A 352 7.31 2.29 -2.77
N VAL A 353 8.16 1.32 -2.43
CA VAL A 353 7.83 -0.09 -2.60
C VAL A 353 6.78 -0.44 -1.55
N VAL A 354 5.62 -0.87 -1.98
CA VAL A 354 4.48 -1.15 -1.12
C VAL A 354 3.89 -2.48 -1.55
N SER A 355 3.89 -3.44 -0.63
CA SER A 355 3.26 -4.74 -0.89
C SER A 355 1.75 -4.59 -1.02
N THR A 356 1.20 -5.10 -2.11
CA THR A 356 -0.24 -5.02 -2.39
C THR A 356 -0.97 -6.14 -1.65
N PRO A 357 -2.04 -5.84 -0.88
CA PRO A 357 -2.87 -6.87 -0.26
C PRO A 357 -3.38 -7.90 -1.28
N VAL A 358 -3.31 -9.18 -0.91
CA VAL A 358 -3.66 -10.30 -1.82
C VAL A 358 -5.07 -10.20 -2.36
N GLU A 359 -6.00 -9.72 -1.54
CA GLU A 359 -7.39 -9.51 -1.92
C GLU A 359 -7.53 -8.50 -3.08
N ILE A 360 -6.73 -7.45 -3.05
CA ILE A 360 -6.69 -6.44 -4.13
C ILE A 360 -6.08 -7.06 -5.39
N VAL A 361 -4.98 -7.80 -5.26
CA VAL A 361 -4.34 -8.48 -6.40
C VAL A 361 -5.34 -9.43 -7.07
N LYS A 362 -6.01 -10.28 -6.30
CA LYS A 362 -7.05 -11.20 -6.80
C LYS A 362 -8.20 -10.47 -7.47
N TYR A 363 -8.67 -9.37 -6.90
CA TYR A 363 -9.72 -8.54 -7.52
C TYR A 363 -9.27 -8.00 -8.87
N MET A 364 -8.08 -7.39 -8.93
CA MET A 364 -7.53 -6.79 -10.14
C MET A 364 -7.34 -7.83 -11.24
N VAL A 365 -6.71 -8.95 -10.91
CA VAL A 365 -6.46 -10.06 -11.84
C VAL A 365 -7.78 -10.62 -12.38
N LYS A 366 -8.72 -10.96 -11.51
CA LYS A 366 -10.03 -11.52 -11.90
C LYS A 366 -10.79 -10.57 -12.82
N ASN A 367 -10.93 -9.29 -12.43
CA ASN A 367 -11.74 -8.35 -13.22
C ASN A 367 -11.08 -7.95 -14.54
N THR A 368 -9.77 -8.09 -14.65
CA THR A 368 -9.03 -7.80 -15.87
C THR A 368 -8.97 -9.01 -16.80
N LEU A 369 -8.65 -10.20 -16.27
CA LEU A 369 -8.47 -11.40 -17.07
C LEU A 369 -9.78 -12.10 -17.42
N ALA A 370 -10.81 -12.10 -16.57
CA ALA A 370 -12.06 -12.79 -16.84
C ALA A 370 -12.72 -12.31 -18.15
N PRO A 371 -12.81 -10.99 -18.45
CA PRO A 371 -13.32 -10.52 -19.73
C PRO A 371 -12.42 -10.88 -20.93
N VAL A 372 -11.09 -10.96 -20.73
CA VAL A 372 -10.12 -11.31 -21.78
C VAL A 372 -10.17 -12.79 -22.11
N CYS A 373 -10.38 -13.64 -21.11
CA CYS A 373 -10.47 -15.09 -21.25
C CYS A 373 -11.87 -15.57 -21.69
N LYS A 374 -12.90 -14.74 -21.54
CA LYS A 374 -14.27 -15.10 -21.85
C LYS A 374 -14.40 -15.74 -23.23
N ASP A 375 -15.11 -16.86 -23.29
CA ASP A 375 -15.41 -17.65 -24.49
C ASP A 375 -14.18 -18.25 -25.20
N LYS A 376 -12.99 -18.18 -24.62
CA LYS A 376 -11.76 -18.76 -25.17
C LYS A 376 -11.54 -20.21 -24.70
N ILE A 377 -11.04 -21.03 -25.58
CA ILE A 377 -10.58 -22.39 -25.26
C ILE A 377 -9.13 -22.36 -24.74
N PRO A 378 -8.68 -23.41 -23.99
CA PRO A 378 -7.33 -23.45 -23.43
C PRO A 378 -6.20 -23.22 -24.44
N LYS A 379 -6.37 -23.67 -25.69
CA LYS A 379 -5.39 -23.44 -26.76
C LYS A 379 -5.22 -21.95 -27.11
N GLU A 380 -6.31 -21.17 -27.05
CA GLU A 380 -6.26 -19.72 -27.29
C GLU A 380 -5.78 -18.95 -26.07
N ILE A 381 -6.04 -19.50 -24.87
CA ILE A 381 -5.55 -18.94 -23.59
C ILE A 381 -4.03 -18.96 -23.54
N VAL A 382 -3.38 -20.01 -23.98
CA VAL A 382 -1.91 -20.15 -24.00
C VAL A 382 -1.24 -19.11 -24.94
N GLU A 383 -1.98 -18.51 -25.86
CA GLU A 383 -1.52 -17.43 -26.73
C GLU A 383 -1.62 -16.04 -26.09
N LEU A 384 -2.20 -15.91 -24.89
CA LEU A 384 -2.24 -14.64 -24.17
C LEU A 384 -0.83 -14.28 -23.63
N ARG A 385 -0.54 -12.99 -23.60
CA ARG A 385 0.70 -12.40 -23.07
C ARG A 385 0.32 -11.42 -21.96
N ILE A 386 0.68 -11.74 -20.75
CA ILE A 386 0.33 -10.99 -19.54
C ILE A 386 1.63 -10.54 -18.89
N ALA A 387 1.75 -9.25 -18.58
CA ALA A 387 2.97 -8.71 -18.01
C ALA A 387 2.72 -7.85 -16.76
N ASP A 388 3.71 -7.83 -15.90
CA ASP A 388 3.91 -6.79 -14.90
C ASP A 388 5.27 -6.13 -15.14
N ILE A 389 5.28 -4.85 -15.46
CA ILE A 389 6.48 -4.11 -15.84
C ILE A 389 7.19 -3.41 -14.64
N ALA A 390 6.77 -3.74 -13.43
CA ALA A 390 7.40 -3.41 -12.15
C ALA A 390 7.08 -4.53 -11.15
N CYS A 391 7.46 -5.76 -11.50
CA CYS A 391 6.87 -6.97 -10.93
C CYS A 391 7.25 -7.23 -9.45
N GLY A 392 8.30 -6.60 -8.95
CA GLY A 392 8.77 -6.84 -7.58
C GLY A 392 8.97 -8.33 -7.30
N SER A 393 8.34 -8.84 -6.24
CA SER A 393 8.35 -10.26 -5.87
C SER A 393 7.45 -11.16 -6.72
N GLY A 394 6.69 -10.61 -7.70
CA GLY A 394 5.89 -11.37 -8.65
C GLY A 394 4.45 -11.67 -8.23
N VAL A 395 3.92 -11.05 -7.20
CA VAL A 395 2.58 -11.35 -6.64
C VAL A 395 1.46 -11.26 -7.68
N PHE A 396 1.48 -10.24 -8.55
CA PHE A 396 0.52 -10.15 -9.66
C PHE A 396 0.70 -11.24 -10.71
N LEU A 397 1.93 -11.63 -10.97
CA LEU A 397 2.26 -12.68 -11.93
C LEU A 397 1.83 -14.06 -11.43
N GLU A 398 2.03 -14.34 -10.14
CA GLU A 398 1.56 -15.58 -9.49
C GLU A 398 0.05 -15.71 -9.57
N GLU A 399 -0.68 -14.65 -9.24
CA GLU A 399 -2.15 -14.66 -9.27
C GLU A 399 -2.68 -14.73 -10.70
N ALA A 400 -2.04 -14.04 -11.66
CA ALA A 400 -2.40 -14.13 -13.07
C ALA A 400 -2.18 -15.56 -13.60
N TYR A 401 -1.06 -16.18 -13.25
CA TYR A 401 -0.78 -17.58 -13.57
C TYR A 401 -1.86 -18.50 -12.99
N GLN A 402 -2.17 -18.38 -11.71
CA GLN A 402 -3.19 -19.18 -11.05
C GLN A 402 -4.56 -19.01 -11.71
N PHE A 403 -4.96 -17.77 -11.99
CA PHE A 403 -6.23 -17.50 -12.65
C PHE A 403 -6.35 -18.22 -14.02
N ILE A 404 -5.28 -18.22 -14.81
CA ILE A 404 -5.25 -18.88 -16.12
C ILE A 404 -5.32 -20.41 -15.96
N VAL A 405 -4.58 -20.99 -15.01
CA VAL A 405 -4.64 -22.42 -14.69
C VAL A 405 -6.06 -22.82 -14.31
N ASP A 406 -6.67 -22.11 -13.37
CA ASP A 406 -8.04 -22.35 -12.90
C ASP A 406 -9.09 -22.23 -14.01
N TYR A 407 -8.93 -21.24 -14.90
CA TYR A 407 -9.79 -21.07 -16.06
C TYR A 407 -9.72 -22.28 -17.00
N CYS A 408 -8.51 -22.76 -17.29
CA CYS A 408 -8.30 -23.93 -18.13
C CYS A 408 -8.83 -25.21 -17.46
N GLU A 409 -8.57 -25.41 -16.15
CA GLU A 409 -9.11 -26.55 -15.40
C GLU A 409 -10.63 -26.58 -15.45
N LYS A 410 -11.28 -25.45 -15.21
CA LYS A 410 -12.74 -25.33 -15.30
C LYS A 410 -13.24 -25.68 -16.69
N TRP A 411 -12.61 -25.14 -17.73
CA TRP A 411 -12.99 -25.43 -19.11
C TRP A 411 -12.88 -26.92 -19.42
N TYR A 412 -11.77 -27.59 -19.03
CA TYR A 412 -11.59 -29.01 -19.25
C TYR A 412 -12.58 -29.83 -18.42
N LEU A 413 -12.88 -29.44 -17.20
CA LEU A 413 -13.84 -30.13 -16.35
C LEU A 413 -15.25 -30.16 -16.99
N GLU A 414 -15.64 -29.06 -17.62
CA GLU A 414 -16.95 -28.93 -18.28
C GLU A 414 -16.99 -29.60 -19.66
N ASN A 415 -15.89 -29.64 -20.41
CA ASN A 415 -15.88 -30.06 -21.82
C ASN A 415 -15.14 -31.37 -22.08
N LYS A 416 -14.09 -31.70 -21.30
CA LYS A 416 -13.24 -32.88 -21.49
C LYS A 416 -12.66 -33.35 -20.13
N PRO A 417 -13.49 -33.83 -19.21
CA PRO A 417 -13.05 -34.13 -17.83
C PRO A 417 -11.98 -35.24 -17.75
N ASP A 418 -11.92 -36.12 -18.76
CA ASP A 418 -10.93 -37.22 -18.81
C ASP A 418 -9.52 -36.74 -19.18
N TYR A 419 -9.35 -35.50 -19.62
CA TYR A 419 -8.06 -34.89 -19.87
C TYR A 419 -7.30 -34.52 -18.59
N LEU A 420 -8.07 -34.23 -17.54
CA LEU A 420 -7.52 -33.82 -16.25
C LEU A 420 -6.98 -35.01 -15.47
N LEU A 421 -5.88 -34.81 -14.76
CA LEU A 421 -5.35 -35.80 -13.83
C LEU A 421 -6.20 -35.82 -12.57
N GLU A 422 -6.62 -37.01 -12.13
CA GLU A 422 -7.34 -37.18 -10.89
C GLU A 422 -6.34 -37.40 -9.74
N LEU A 423 -6.45 -36.59 -8.69
CA LEU A 423 -5.71 -36.72 -7.46
C LEU A 423 -6.35 -37.74 -6.53
N GLU A 424 -5.61 -38.27 -5.56
CA GLU A 424 -6.11 -39.24 -4.56
C GLU A 424 -7.35 -38.74 -3.81
N ASN A 425 -7.53 -37.42 -3.66
CA ASN A 425 -8.71 -36.82 -3.03
C ASN A 425 -9.88 -36.59 -3.99
N GLY A 426 -9.83 -37.14 -5.21
CA GLY A 426 -10.85 -36.95 -6.24
C GLY A 426 -10.89 -35.56 -6.89
N LYS A 427 -9.97 -34.65 -6.54
CA LYS A 427 -9.80 -33.38 -7.23
C LYS A 427 -9.14 -33.64 -8.58
N LYS A 428 -9.63 -32.96 -9.62
CA LYS A 428 -9.04 -33.01 -10.97
C LYS A 428 -8.20 -31.75 -11.19
N LYS A 429 -7.00 -31.93 -11.78
CA LYS A 429 -6.08 -30.85 -12.08
C LYS A 429 -5.49 -30.95 -13.50
N LEU A 430 -4.97 -29.83 -14.01
CA LEU A 430 -4.23 -29.81 -15.27
C LEU A 430 -2.92 -30.63 -15.14
N PRO A 431 -2.55 -31.33 -16.23
CA PRO A 431 -1.22 -31.92 -16.34
C PRO A 431 -0.12 -30.88 -16.18
N LEU A 432 0.99 -31.26 -15.53
CA LEU A 432 2.15 -30.38 -15.32
C LEU A 432 2.68 -29.76 -16.64
N VAL A 433 2.61 -30.51 -17.73
CA VAL A 433 3.05 -30.04 -19.07
C VAL A 433 2.25 -28.79 -19.49
N ASP A 434 0.95 -28.76 -19.27
CA ASP A 434 0.12 -27.62 -19.63
C ASP A 434 0.32 -26.44 -18.67
N LYS A 435 0.46 -26.70 -17.37
CA LYS A 435 0.83 -25.68 -16.38
C LYS A 435 2.16 -25.00 -16.75
N ARG A 436 3.16 -25.78 -17.18
CA ARG A 436 4.46 -25.26 -17.65
C ARG A 436 4.33 -24.41 -18.90
N LYS A 437 3.49 -24.83 -19.88
CA LYS A 437 3.20 -24.04 -21.09
C LYS A 437 2.54 -22.71 -20.75
N ILE A 438 1.54 -22.73 -19.86
CA ILE A 438 0.89 -21.51 -19.38
C ILE A 438 1.92 -20.57 -18.76
N LEU A 439 2.74 -21.06 -17.84
CA LEU A 439 3.75 -20.23 -17.19
C LEU A 439 4.73 -19.62 -18.17
N LYS A 440 5.27 -20.44 -19.10
CA LYS A 440 6.30 -19.98 -20.05
C LYS A 440 5.72 -19.06 -21.15
N ASN A 441 4.49 -19.30 -21.59
CA ASN A 441 3.94 -18.53 -22.71
C ASN A 441 3.14 -17.30 -22.29
N CYS A 442 2.49 -17.36 -21.11
CA CYS A 442 1.55 -16.31 -20.73
C CYS A 442 2.14 -15.26 -19.78
N ILE A 443 3.15 -15.58 -18.99
CA ILE A 443 3.58 -14.78 -17.84
C ILE A 443 4.94 -14.13 -18.09
N TYR A 444 4.98 -12.80 -17.96
CA TYR A 444 6.16 -11.98 -18.20
C TYR A 444 6.33 -10.92 -17.13
N GLY A 445 7.57 -10.61 -16.74
CA GLY A 445 7.85 -9.61 -15.72
C GLY A 445 9.14 -8.84 -15.98
N VAL A 446 9.16 -7.59 -15.59
CA VAL A 446 10.37 -6.76 -15.57
C VAL A 446 10.46 -6.02 -14.26
N ASP A 447 11.62 -6.04 -13.62
CA ASP A 447 11.91 -5.19 -12.48
C ASP A 447 13.33 -4.63 -12.56
N ILE A 448 13.57 -3.48 -11.96
CA ILE A 448 14.89 -2.86 -11.95
C ILE A 448 15.86 -3.56 -10.99
N ASP A 449 15.32 -4.24 -9.95
CA ASP A 449 16.11 -4.96 -8.96
C ASP A 449 16.26 -6.43 -9.39
N ILE A 450 17.52 -6.84 -9.70
CA ILE A 450 17.84 -8.21 -10.09
C ILE A 450 17.41 -9.24 -9.02
N HIS A 451 17.50 -8.89 -7.75
CA HIS A 451 17.09 -9.79 -6.67
C HIS A 451 15.57 -9.95 -6.61
N ALA A 452 14.80 -8.91 -6.93
CA ALA A 452 13.35 -9.01 -7.05
C ALA A 452 12.96 -9.94 -8.22
N VAL A 453 13.68 -9.86 -9.32
CA VAL A 453 13.51 -10.77 -10.47
C VAL A 453 13.75 -12.23 -10.07
N GLU A 454 14.82 -12.51 -9.34
CA GLU A 454 15.10 -13.88 -8.87
C GLU A 454 14.04 -14.38 -7.88
N VAL A 455 13.55 -13.52 -7.00
CA VAL A 455 12.43 -13.83 -6.11
C VAL A 455 11.15 -14.12 -6.91
N SER A 456 10.82 -13.29 -7.90
CA SER A 456 9.68 -13.53 -8.79
C SER A 456 9.75 -14.89 -9.51
N LYS A 457 10.91 -15.23 -10.05
CA LYS A 457 11.14 -16.54 -10.67
C LYS A 457 10.92 -17.67 -9.66
N PHE A 458 11.51 -17.52 -8.47
CA PHE A 458 11.40 -18.51 -7.40
C PHE A 458 9.95 -18.73 -6.96
N SER A 459 9.22 -17.67 -6.72
CA SER A 459 7.79 -17.71 -6.34
C SER A 459 6.92 -18.37 -7.41
N LEU A 460 7.12 -18.02 -8.67
CA LEU A 460 6.40 -18.64 -9.79
C LEU A 460 6.72 -20.14 -9.94
N LEU A 461 7.96 -20.55 -9.72
CA LEU A 461 8.34 -21.96 -9.75
C LEU A 461 7.72 -22.74 -8.57
N LEU A 462 7.67 -22.15 -7.39
CA LEU A 462 6.97 -22.73 -6.24
C LEU A 462 5.47 -22.84 -6.47
N LYS A 463 4.88 -21.84 -7.15
CA LYS A 463 3.47 -21.85 -7.52
C LYS A 463 3.14 -22.91 -8.54
N LEU A 464 4.01 -23.16 -9.51
CA LEU A 464 3.88 -24.26 -10.46
C LEU A 464 3.84 -25.62 -9.77
N LEU A 465 4.63 -25.79 -8.69
CA LEU A 465 4.70 -27.03 -7.92
C LEU A 465 3.56 -27.18 -6.89
N GLU A 466 2.68 -26.21 -6.77
CA GLU A 466 1.53 -26.32 -5.88
C GLU A 466 0.62 -27.47 -6.34
N ASP A 467 0.17 -28.31 -5.41
CA ASP A 467 -0.60 -29.54 -5.67
C ASP A 467 0.12 -30.61 -6.50
N GLU A 468 1.44 -30.46 -6.77
CA GLU A 468 2.24 -31.53 -7.37
C GLU A 468 2.76 -32.52 -6.30
N THR A 469 2.89 -33.76 -6.69
CA THR A 469 3.42 -34.85 -5.86
C THR A 469 4.45 -35.65 -6.66
N GLU A 470 5.27 -36.49 -6.01
CA GLU A 470 6.25 -37.31 -6.71
C GLU A 470 5.65 -38.15 -7.87
N PRO A 471 4.47 -38.82 -7.71
CA PRO A 471 3.84 -39.51 -8.83
C PRO A 471 3.44 -38.58 -9.97
N SER A 472 2.98 -37.36 -9.70
CA SER A 472 2.50 -36.45 -10.75
C SER A 472 3.64 -35.82 -11.58
N VAL A 473 4.85 -35.77 -11.02
CA VAL A 473 6.04 -35.23 -11.70
C VAL A 473 6.94 -36.31 -12.29
N LYS A 474 6.62 -37.59 -12.06
CA LYS A 474 7.42 -38.71 -12.56
C LYS A 474 7.45 -38.74 -14.09
N GLY A 475 8.65 -38.72 -14.64
CA GLY A 475 8.87 -38.72 -16.09
C GLY A 475 8.72 -37.35 -16.76
N ALA A 476 8.46 -36.28 -15.98
CA ALA A 476 8.36 -34.90 -16.48
C ALA A 476 9.69 -34.11 -16.34
N GLU A 477 10.80 -34.79 -16.14
CA GLU A 477 12.12 -34.13 -16.01
C GLU A 477 12.57 -33.47 -17.33
N PRO A 478 13.10 -32.24 -17.29
CA PRO A 478 13.17 -31.36 -16.10
C PRO A 478 11.81 -30.86 -15.65
N ILE A 479 11.57 -30.89 -14.32
CA ILE A 479 10.25 -30.57 -13.72
C ILE A 479 9.86 -29.12 -13.94
N LEU A 480 10.83 -28.20 -13.79
CA LEU A 480 10.58 -26.76 -13.86
C LEU A 480 11.04 -26.17 -15.20
N PRO A 481 10.36 -25.15 -15.74
CA PRO A 481 10.85 -24.41 -16.90
C PRO A 481 11.91 -23.39 -16.47
N ASN A 482 12.80 -23.01 -17.41
CA ASN A 482 13.64 -21.85 -17.25
C ASN A 482 12.83 -20.58 -17.56
N LEU A 483 12.88 -19.58 -16.69
CA LEU A 483 12.14 -18.32 -16.79
C LEU A 483 13.05 -17.11 -17.13
N ASP A 484 14.30 -17.32 -17.53
CA ASP A 484 15.25 -16.26 -17.83
C ASP A 484 14.85 -15.39 -19.04
N GLU A 485 13.96 -15.88 -19.90
CA GLU A 485 13.39 -15.15 -21.02
C GLU A 485 12.05 -14.48 -20.67
N ASN A 486 11.48 -14.80 -19.51
CA ASN A 486 10.16 -14.33 -19.09
C ASN A 486 10.22 -13.22 -18.04
N ILE A 487 11.14 -13.36 -17.09
CA ILE A 487 11.30 -12.42 -15.98
C ILE A 487 12.70 -11.86 -16.01
N LEU A 488 12.83 -10.58 -16.34
CA LEU A 488 14.11 -9.94 -16.64
C LEU A 488 14.35 -8.71 -15.78
N ALA A 489 15.63 -8.44 -15.54
CA ALA A 489 16.07 -7.26 -14.80
C ALA A 489 16.30 -6.08 -15.76
N GLY A 490 15.80 -4.89 -15.37
CA GLY A 490 16.05 -3.66 -16.08
C GLY A 490 15.03 -2.57 -15.79
N ASN A 491 15.37 -1.36 -16.21
CA ASN A 491 14.52 -0.19 -16.03
C ASN A 491 13.44 -0.14 -17.13
N SER A 492 12.23 -0.48 -16.81
CA SER A 492 11.09 -0.50 -17.74
C SER A 492 10.84 0.84 -18.45
N LEU A 493 11.34 1.94 -17.90
CA LEU A 493 11.08 3.29 -18.43
C LEU A 493 12.20 3.82 -19.33
N ILE A 494 13.40 3.24 -19.26
CA ILE A 494 14.57 3.71 -20.03
C ILE A 494 15.10 2.56 -20.87
N SER A 495 15.32 2.81 -22.15
CA SER A 495 15.98 1.89 -23.06
C SER A 495 17.35 2.40 -23.51
N ASP A 496 18.17 1.54 -24.09
CA ASP A 496 19.49 1.91 -24.62
C ASP A 496 19.40 3.06 -25.62
N ILE A 497 18.34 3.11 -26.43
CA ILE A 497 18.10 4.16 -27.43
C ILE A 497 17.91 5.53 -26.78
N ASP A 498 17.31 5.58 -25.59
CA ASP A 498 17.02 6.84 -24.89
C ASP A 498 18.29 7.52 -24.37
N ILE A 499 19.40 6.78 -24.24
CA ILE A 499 20.65 7.24 -23.65
C ILE A 499 21.86 7.12 -24.59
N VAL A 500 21.70 6.58 -25.82
CA VAL A 500 22.80 6.31 -26.77
C VAL A 500 23.66 7.53 -27.12
N ASN A 501 23.05 8.71 -27.12
CA ASN A 501 23.74 9.97 -27.44
C ASN A 501 24.25 10.73 -26.18
N MET A 502 24.18 10.09 -25.00
CA MET A 502 24.60 10.67 -23.74
C MET A 502 25.99 10.11 -23.38
N GLU A 503 27.00 10.95 -23.24
CA GLU A 503 28.31 10.55 -22.68
C GLU A 503 28.15 10.35 -21.16
N LEU A 504 27.67 9.17 -20.74
CA LEU A 504 27.46 8.86 -19.34
C LEU A 504 28.61 8.02 -18.77
N PRO A 505 29.07 8.30 -17.54
CA PRO A 505 29.96 7.40 -16.82
C PRO A 505 29.35 5.99 -16.68
N VAL A 506 30.18 4.95 -16.78
CA VAL A 506 29.77 3.55 -16.69
C VAL A 506 28.96 3.26 -15.43
N GLU A 507 29.35 3.83 -14.29
CA GLU A 507 28.62 3.70 -13.02
C GLU A 507 27.17 4.20 -13.11
N LYS A 508 26.93 5.31 -13.83
CA LYS A 508 25.59 5.84 -14.05
C LYS A 508 24.76 4.98 -15.00
N LEU A 509 25.39 4.43 -16.04
CA LEU A 509 24.73 3.48 -16.94
C LEU A 509 24.27 2.23 -16.20
N ILE A 510 25.15 1.64 -15.39
CA ILE A 510 24.81 0.48 -14.54
C ILE A 510 23.65 0.81 -13.62
N LYS A 511 23.67 1.99 -12.98
CA LYS A 511 22.61 2.42 -12.07
C LYS A 511 21.27 2.70 -12.78
N MET A 512 21.31 3.20 -14.01
CA MET A 512 20.10 3.43 -14.81
C MET A 512 19.50 2.14 -15.35
N ALA A 513 20.30 1.08 -15.49
CA ALA A 513 19.90 -0.26 -15.91
C ALA A 513 18.92 -0.26 -17.10
N PRO A 514 19.27 0.33 -18.26
CA PRO A 514 18.36 0.43 -19.38
C PRO A 514 17.85 -0.94 -19.83
N PHE A 515 16.58 -1.01 -20.26
CA PHE A 515 15.94 -2.26 -20.63
C PHE A 515 15.55 -2.27 -22.11
N ASN A 516 15.93 -3.35 -22.80
CA ASN A 516 15.54 -3.56 -24.19
C ASN A 516 14.26 -4.39 -24.30
N TRP A 517 13.15 -3.76 -24.63
CA TRP A 517 11.85 -4.43 -24.77
C TRP A 517 11.80 -5.49 -25.87
N ASN A 518 12.78 -5.52 -26.80
CA ASN A 518 12.87 -6.59 -27.79
C ASN A 518 13.44 -7.89 -27.20
N SER A 519 14.05 -7.87 -26.02
CA SER A 519 14.60 -9.04 -25.37
C SER A 519 13.55 -9.91 -24.66
N ILE A 520 12.34 -9.40 -24.46
CA ILE A 520 11.24 -10.10 -23.82
C ILE A 520 10.10 -10.34 -24.83
N ASN A 521 9.43 -11.48 -24.73
CA ASN A 521 8.29 -11.84 -25.60
C ASN A 521 8.58 -11.61 -27.12
N ASN A 522 9.81 -11.80 -27.55
CA ASN A 522 10.26 -11.55 -28.93
C ASN A 522 9.91 -10.12 -29.45
N GLY A 523 9.82 -9.16 -28.58
CA GLY A 523 9.44 -7.77 -28.91
C GLY A 523 7.95 -7.57 -29.19
N GLU A 524 7.11 -8.60 -29.00
CA GLU A 524 5.67 -8.51 -29.19
C GLU A 524 4.99 -7.80 -28.01
N LYS A 525 3.89 -7.10 -28.35
CA LYS A 525 3.07 -6.41 -27.35
C LYS A 525 2.22 -7.36 -26.51
N PHE A 526 1.81 -6.90 -25.33
CA PHE A 526 1.05 -7.67 -24.36
C PHE A 526 -0.46 -7.52 -24.53
N ASN A 527 -1.21 -8.58 -24.18
CA ASN A 527 -2.66 -8.56 -24.13
C ASN A 527 -3.16 -7.88 -22.85
N VAL A 528 -2.43 -8.08 -21.74
CA VAL A 528 -2.76 -7.52 -20.43
C VAL A 528 -1.48 -7.08 -19.72
N ILE A 529 -1.55 -5.90 -19.11
CA ILE A 529 -0.53 -5.44 -18.16
C ILE A 529 -1.23 -5.18 -16.83
N LEU A 530 -0.68 -5.74 -15.76
CA LEU A 530 -1.19 -5.62 -14.39
C LEU A 530 -0.07 -5.11 -13.50
N GLY A 531 -0.38 -4.52 -12.35
CA GLY A 531 0.65 -4.26 -11.37
C GLY A 531 0.37 -3.10 -10.41
N ASN A 532 1.37 -2.86 -9.59
CA ASN A 532 1.45 -1.73 -8.67
C ASN A 532 2.76 -0.97 -8.94
N PRO A 533 2.78 0.02 -9.87
CA PRO A 533 4.00 0.73 -10.23
C PRO A 533 4.52 1.59 -9.07
N PRO A 534 5.83 1.88 -9.00
CA PRO A 534 6.41 2.64 -7.90
C PRO A 534 5.93 4.10 -7.85
N TYR A 535 5.63 4.61 -6.63
CA TYR A 535 5.15 5.97 -6.36
C TYR A 535 6.32 6.84 -5.89
N VAL A 536 7.06 7.43 -6.83
CA VAL A 536 8.25 8.24 -6.56
C VAL A 536 8.07 9.63 -7.15
N LYS A 537 8.08 10.65 -6.31
CA LYS A 537 7.95 12.04 -6.75
C LYS A 537 9.22 12.53 -7.45
N THR A 538 9.09 13.52 -8.32
CA THR A 538 10.23 14.15 -9.04
C THR A 538 11.35 14.58 -8.10
N GLU A 539 11.03 15.10 -6.91
CA GLU A 539 12.00 15.53 -5.90
C GLU A 539 12.86 14.37 -5.40
N ASP A 540 12.20 13.22 -5.16
CA ASP A 540 12.87 12.01 -4.69
C ASP A 540 13.70 11.35 -5.81
N ILE A 541 13.22 11.38 -7.06
CA ILE A 541 13.99 10.93 -8.23
C ILE A 541 15.27 11.74 -8.36
N ASN A 542 15.18 13.06 -8.21
CA ASN A 542 16.34 13.94 -8.28
C ASN A 542 17.36 13.65 -7.19
N ALA A 543 16.89 13.42 -5.97
CA ALA A 543 17.76 13.08 -4.83
C ALA A 543 18.48 11.73 -4.99
N LEU A 544 17.85 10.76 -5.67
CA LEU A 544 18.37 9.39 -5.84
C LEU A 544 19.29 9.24 -7.06
N SER A 545 18.90 9.82 -8.19
CA SER A 545 19.50 9.55 -9.52
C SER A 545 20.02 10.80 -10.20
N GLY A 546 19.72 11.99 -9.67
CA GLY A 546 20.11 13.28 -10.21
C GLY A 546 19.28 13.73 -11.43
N ASP A 547 19.67 14.86 -12.00
CA ASP A 547 18.92 15.54 -13.07
C ASP A 547 18.90 14.76 -14.40
N ILE A 548 19.82 13.83 -14.60
CA ILE A 548 19.96 13.08 -15.86
C ILE A 548 18.75 12.19 -16.09
N GLU A 549 18.34 11.39 -15.10
CA GLU A 549 17.19 10.49 -15.21
C GLU A 549 15.91 11.29 -15.49
N ILE A 550 15.73 12.42 -14.80
CA ILE A 550 14.60 13.33 -15.03
C ILE A 550 14.62 13.90 -16.45
N SER A 551 15.78 14.24 -16.98
CA SER A 551 15.92 14.74 -18.35
C SER A 551 15.51 13.69 -19.37
N VAL A 552 15.94 12.44 -19.20
CA VAL A 552 15.52 11.32 -20.05
C VAL A 552 13.99 11.17 -20.02
N TYR A 553 13.40 11.16 -18.83
CA TYR A 553 11.95 11.04 -18.69
C TYR A 553 11.18 12.17 -19.38
N LYS A 554 11.60 13.43 -19.19
CA LYS A 554 10.98 14.59 -19.82
C LYS A 554 11.08 14.61 -21.35
N ASN A 555 12.13 14.03 -21.88
CA ASN A 555 12.31 13.92 -23.33
C ASN A 555 11.46 12.79 -23.93
N LYS A 556 11.25 11.71 -23.18
CA LYS A 556 10.53 10.52 -23.66
C LYS A 556 9.03 10.56 -23.41
N TYR A 557 8.61 10.99 -22.22
CA TYR A 557 7.20 10.87 -21.77
C TYR A 557 6.49 12.20 -21.70
N LYS A 558 5.30 12.27 -22.30
CA LYS A 558 4.41 13.44 -22.20
C LYS A 558 3.90 13.64 -20.77
N THR A 559 3.72 12.54 -20.04
CA THR A 559 3.26 12.54 -18.65
C THR A 559 4.31 13.02 -17.66
N ALA A 560 5.57 13.18 -18.08
CA ALA A 560 6.64 13.82 -17.29
C ALA A 560 6.47 15.35 -17.20
N TYR A 561 5.29 15.80 -16.77
CA TYR A 561 4.88 17.20 -16.73
C TYR A 561 4.93 17.77 -15.31
N LYS A 562 5.52 18.96 -15.16
CA LYS A 562 5.72 19.63 -13.85
C LYS A 562 6.43 18.73 -12.84
N GLN A 563 5.93 18.71 -11.61
CA GLN A 563 6.32 17.81 -10.53
C GLN A 563 5.54 16.49 -10.67
N PHE A 564 5.93 15.67 -11.62
CA PHE A 564 5.29 14.39 -11.90
C PHE A 564 5.63 13.33 -10.83
N ASP A 565 4.85 12.27 -10.82
CA ASP A 565 5.12 11.06 -10.05
C ASP A 565 5.47 9.92 -11.02
N LYS A 566 6.39 9.04 -10.66
CA LYS A 566 6.95 8.00 -11.54
C LYS A 566 5.88 7.09 -12.13
N TYR A 567 4.79 6.81 -11.39
CA TYR A 567 3.70 5.98 -11.89
C TYR A 567 2.97 6.57 -13.11
N TYR A 568 3.04 7.89 -13.36
CA TYR A 568 2.51 8.48 -14.60
C TYR A 568 3.22 7.92 -15.82
N LEU A 569 4.53 7.79 -15.72
CA LEU A 569 5.38 7.27 -16.79
C LEU A 569 5.12 5.78 -17.03
N PHE A 570 4.89 5.02 -15.95
CA PHE A 570 4.53 3.60 -16.03
C PHE A 570 3.19 3.39 -16.73
N VAL A 571 2.19 4.26 -16.52
CA VAL A 571 0.92 4.19 -17.26
C VAL A 571 1.15 4.46 -18.75
N GLU A 572 1.93 5.48 -19.11
CA GLU A 572 2.25 5.79 -20.50
C GLU A 572 3.03 4.66 -21.18
N GLN A 573 4.09 4.15 -20.53
CA GLN A 573 4.88 3.03 -21.02
C GLN A 573 4.04 1.75 -21.20
N ALA A 574 3.19 1.43 -20.22
CA ALA A 574 2.32 0.27 -20.32
C ALA A 574 1.35 0.36 -21.51
N LEU A 575 0.78 1.53 -21.77
CA LEU A 575 -0.10 1.75 -22.93
C LEU A 575 0.66 1.60 -24.26
N GLU A 576 1.94 1.94 -24.33
CA GLU A 576 2.77 1.69 -25.50
C GLU A 576 3.03 0.21 -25.74
N LEU A 577 3.22 -0.55 -24.67
CA LEU A 577 3.48 -1.99 -24.73
C LEU A 577 2.23 -2.84 -24.91
N LEU A 578 1.03 -2.28 -24.82
CA LEU A 578 -0.22 -3.00 -25.04
C LEU A 578 -0.55 -3.19 -26.52
N LYS A 579 -1.13 -4.35 -26.86
CA LYS A 579 -1.87 -4.58 -28.11
C LYS A 579 -3.10 -3.65 -28.20
N ASP A 580 -3.63 -3.41 -29.39
CA ASP A 580 -4.76 -2.50 -29.57
C ASP A 580 -6.04 -2.93 -28.82
N SER A 581 -6.25 -4.23 -28.66
CA SER A 581 -7.32 -4.79 -27.81
C SER A 581 -6.89 -5.02 -26.36
N GLY A 582 -5.69 -4.61 -25.99
CA GLY A 582 -5.09 -4.88 -24.68
C GLY A 582 -5.70 -4.06 -23.55
N LYS A 583 -5.49 -4.54 -22.33
CA LYS A 583 -5.96 -3.91 -21.09
C LYS A 583 -4.83 -3.69 -20.11
N LEU A 584 -4.81 -2.51 -19.51
CA LEU A 584 -3.99 -2.13 -18.38
C LEU A 584 -4.85 -2.09 -17.13
N CYS A 585 -4.41 -2.70 -16.04
CA CYS A 585 -5.02 -2.53 -14.73
C CYS A 585 -3.94 -2.25 -13.68
N TYR A 586 -3.93 -1.04 -13.15
CA TYR A 586 -2.98 -0.62 -12.13
C TYR A 586 -3.69 -0.16 -10.86
N ILE A 587 -3.08 -0.40 -9.71
CA ILE A 587 -3.40 0.33 -8.49
C ILE A 587 -2.42 1.51 -8.38
N ILE A 588 -2.94 2.73 -8.31
CA ILE A 588 -2.16 3.98 -8.31
C ILE A 588 -2.76 5.00 -7.35
N PRO A 589 -1.97 5.98 -6.88
CA PRO A 589 -2.51 7.07 -6.06
C PRO A 589 -3.61 7.85 -6.78
N ASN A 590 -4.74 8.05 -6.10
CA ASN A 590 -5.93 8.70 -6.66
C ASN A 590 -5.76 10.22 -6.88
N LYS A 591 -4.76 10.84 -6.29
CA LYS A 591 -4.49 12.28 -6.37
C LYS A 591 -4.39 12.83 -7.79
N PHE A 592 -4.03 12.00 -8.78
CA PHE A 592 -3.91 12.45 -10.17
C PHE A 592 -5.21 13.02 -10.75
N TYR A 593 -6.37 12.66 -10.19
CA TYR A 593 -7.65 13.22 -10.62
C TYR A 593 -7.68 14.76 -10.49
N LYS A 594 -7.07 15.29 -9.44
CA LYS A 594 -7.31 16.64 -8.93
C LYS A 594 -6.09 17.55 -9.09
N ILE A 595 -4.86 17.03 -8.98
CA ILE A 595 -3.64 17.85 -8.96
C ILE A 595 -3.18 18.31 -10.35
N ALA A 596 -2.45 19.44 -10.38
CA ALA A 596 -1.99 20.06 -11.61
C ALA A 596 -0.99 19.20 -12.41
N SER A 597 -0.10 18.45 -11.72
CA SER A 597 0.87 17.59 -12.40
C SER A 597 0.22 16.36 -13.07
N GLY A 598 -0.99 15.97 -12.65
CA GLY A 598 -1.76 14.89 -13.28
C GLY A 598 -2.42 15.26 -14.62
N GLN A 599 -2.28 16.49 -15.09
CA GLN A 599 -2.95 16.99 -16.29
C GLN A 599 -2.68 16.12 -17.53
N GLU A 600 -1.42 15.81 -17.82
CA GLU A 600 -1.06 15.05 -19.01
C GLU A 600 -1.44 13.56 -18.88
N LEU A 601 -1.39 13.00 -17.67
CA LEU A 601 -1.93 11.67 -17.44
C LEU A 601 -3.44 11.62 -17.70
N ARG A 602 -4.22 12.57 -17.16
CA ARG A 602 -5.66 12.67 -17.43
C ARG A 602 -5.95 12.81 -18.92
N ASN A 603 -5.17 13.66 -19.62
CA ASN A 603 -5.28 13.85 -21.06
C ASN A 603 -5.02 12.55 -21.84
N LEU A 604 -4.05 11.76 -21.39
CA LEU A 604 -3.68 10.49 -22.01
C LEU A 604 -4.79 9.43 -21.89
N ILE A 605 -5.41 9.33 -20.69
CA ILE A 605 -6.31 8.21 -20.38
C ILE A 605 -7.81 8.52 -20.44
N CYS A 606 -8.22 9.79 -20.55
CA CYS A 606 -9.62 10.21 -20.44
C CYS A 606 -10.56 9.52 -21.43
N ASN A 607 -10.09 9.17 -22.62
CA ASN A 607 -10.90 8.51 -23.64
C ASN A 607 -10.85 6.97 -23.58
N SER A 608 -9.95 6.40 -22.82
CA SER A 608 -9.66 4.96 -22.82
C SER A 608 -9.84 4.28 -21.48
N ILE A 609 -10.02 5.05 -20.41
CA ILE A 609 -10.31 4.52 -19.08
C ILE A 609 -11.72 3.93 -19.05
N SER A 610 -11.85 2.70 -18.53
CA SER A 610 -13.11 1.95 -18.50
C SER A 610 -13.65 1.75 -17.09
N GLU A 611 -12.77 1.69 -16.08
CA GLU A 611 -13.17 1.52 -14.68
C GLU A 611 -12.21 2.23 -13.75
N ILE A 612 -12.77 2.81 -12.69
CA ILE A 612 -12.06 3.36 -11.55
C ILE A 612 -12.73 2.81 -10.29
N VAL A 613 -11.97 2.13 -9.44
CA VAL A 613 -12.38 1.76 -8.10
C VAL A 613 -11.57 2.59 -7.12
N ASP A 614 -12.21 3.56 -6.51
CA ASP A 614 -11.58 4.56 -5.65
C ASP A 614 -11.79 4.20 -4.18
N PHE A 615 -10.71 4.11 -3.44
CA PHE A 615 -10.72 3.84 -2.00
C PHE A 615 -10.78 5.11 -1.15
N GLY A 616 -10.87 6.29 -1.79
CA GLY A 616 -10.94 7.57 -1.11
C GLY A 616 -9.75 7.79 -0.18
N ASP A 617 -10.02 7.97 1.10
CA ASP A 617 -9.04 8.14 2.18
C ASP A 617 -8.72 6.85 2.96
N ALA A 618 -9.22 5.70 2.50
CA ALA A 618 -8.91 4.42 3.14
C ALA A 618 -7.42 4.08 3.01
N GLN A 619 -6.82 3.71 4.13
CA GLN A 619 -5.42 3.32 4.19
C GLN A 619 -5.28 1.84 3.85
N LEU A 620 -4.87 1.55 2.61
CA LEU A 620 -4.68 0.18 2.13
C LEU A 620 -3.31 -0.40 2.52
N PHE A 621 -2.35 0.46 2.77
CA PHE A 621 -0.95 0.11 3.03
C PHE A 621 -0.58 0.49 4.46
N PRO A 622 -0.31 -0.48 5.36
CA PRO A 622 -0.13 -0.22 6.79
C PRO A 622 0.95 0.82 7.12
N ASP A 623 2.03 0.83 6.35
CA ASP A 623 3.22 1.63 6.65
C ASP A 623 3.28 2.99 5.93
N LYS A 624 2.30 3.30 5.09
CA LYS A 624 2.30 4.53 4.27
C LYS A 624 0.91 5.09 4.04
N THR A 625 0.74 6.36 4.29
CA THR A 625 -0.48 7.10 3.96
C THR A 625 -0.52 7.38 2.46
N ILE A 626 -1.09 6.46 1.69
CA ILE A 626 -1.29 6.58 0.25
C ILE A 626 -2.75 6.27 -0.07
N TYR A 627 -3.47 7.25 -0.54
CA TYR A 627 -4.83 7.10 -1.02
C TYR A 627 -4.81 6.62 -2.46
N SER A 628 -5.39 5.47 -2.72
CA SER A 628 -5.22 4.76 -3.97
C SER A 628 -6.54 4.51 -4.69
N ALA A 629 -6.43 4.24 -5.98
CA ALA A 629 -7.50 3.72 -6.81
C ALA A 629 -6.98 2.62 -7.73
N ILE A 630 -7.83 1.65 -8.02
CA ILE A 630 -7.61 0.72 -9.12
C ILE A 630 -8.15 1.38 -10.37
N VAL A 631 -7.34 1.45 -11.42
CA VAL A 631 -7.73 1.98 -12.72
C VAL A 631 -7.58 0.93 -13.79
N THR A 632 -8.63 0.72 -14.57
CA THR A 632 -8.63 -0.16 -15.75
C THR A 632 -8.72 0.69 -17.01
N ILE A 633 -7.72 0.55 -17.88
CA ILE A 633 -7.56 1.35 -19.09
C ILE A 633 -7.42 0.39 -20.27
N GLY A 634 -8.18 0.62 -21.33
CA GLY A 634 -7.99 -0.06 -22.61
C GLY A 634 -7.14 0.81 -23.54
N LYS A 635 -6.67 0.25 -24.67
CA LYS A 635 -6.11 1.03 -25.77
C LYS A 635 -7.21 1.58 -26.68
N ALA A 636 -8.30 0.84 -26.80
CA ALA A 636 -9.50 1.28 -27.49
C ALA A 636 -10.27 2.31 -26.68
N ALA A 637 -10.92 3.25 -27.36
CA ALA A 637 -11.76 4.25 -26.73
C ALA A 637 -12.95 3.61 -26.00
N SER A 638 -13.23 4.07 -24.79
CA SER A 638 -14.41 3.72 -24.01
C SER A 638 -15.43 4.88 -24.05
N LYS A 639 -16.73 4.55 -24.12
CA LYS A 639 -17.80 5.55 -24.06
C LYS A 639 -18.08 6.04 -22.66
N ASN A 640 -18.00 5.12 -21.70
CA ASN A 640 -18.26 5.38 -20.29
C ASN A 640 -17.14 4.79 -19.42
N VAL A 641 -16.91 5.44 -18.28
CA VAL A 641 -16.11 4.88 -17.18
C VAL A 641 -17.04 4.50 -16.04
N LYS A 642 -16.91 3.30 -15.54
CA LYS A 642 -17.55 2.86 -14.32
C LYS A 642 -16.73 3.38 -13.13
N TYR A 643 -17.25 4.35 -12.40
CA TYR A 643 -16.66 4.84 -11.17
C TYR A 643 -17.31 4.15 -9.97
N ALA A 644 -16.52 3.51 -9.15
CA ALA A 644 -16.96 2.87 -7.92
C ALA A 644 -16.18 3.46 -6.73
N TYR A 645 -16.87 3.68 -5.63
CA TYR A 645 -16.28 4.11 -4.38
C TYR A 645 -16.43 3.02 -3.33
N VAL A 646 -15.33 2.66 -2.67
CA VAL A 646 -15.27 1.63 -1.64
C VAL A 646 -14.49 2.13 -0.43
N LYS A 647 -14.92 1.72 0.77
CA LYS A 647 -14.30 2.15 2.03
C LYS A 647 -13.30 1.13 2.59
N SER A 648 -13.38 -0.10 2.15
CA SER A 648 -12.53 -1.18 2.64
C SER A 648 -12.30 -2.23 1.56
N VAL A 649 -11.27 -3.05 1.76
CA VAL A 649 -10.99 -4.21 0.90
C VAL A 649 -12.14 -5.22 0.95
N THR A 650 -12.77 -5.39 2.11
CA THR A 650 -13.93 -6.27 2.29
C THR A 650 -15.13 -5.81 1.46
N ASP A 651 -15.42 -4.49 1.43
CA ASP A 651 -16.48 -3.93 0.58
C ASP A 651 -16.20 -4.17 -0.92
N LEU A 652 -14.93 -4.14 -1.32
CA LEU A 652 -14.52 -4.44 -2.69
C LEU A 652 -14.93 -5.86 -3.11
N TRP A 653 -14.74 -6.84 -2.21
CA TRP A 653 -15.04 -8.24 -2.49
C TRP A 653 -16.53 -8.58 -2.42
N THR A 654 -17.22 -8.05 -1.45
CA THR A 654 -18.61 -8.36 -1.18
C THR A 654 -19.56 -7.54 -2.04
N GLY A 655 -19.11 -6.37 -2.49
CA GLY A 655 -19.96 -5.36 -3.12
C GLY A 655 -21.02 -4.77 -2.15
N TYR A 656 -20.96 -5.10 -0.87
CA TYR A 656 -22.00 -4.80 0.13
C TYR A 656 -22.23 -3.29 0.28
N ASN A 657 -21.14 -2.52 0.40
CA ASN A 657 -21.21 -1.06 0.51
C ASN A 657 -20.66 -0.36 -0.75
N MET A 658 -20.48 -1.10 -1.85
CA MET A 658 -19.91 -0.55 -3.07
C MET A 658 -20.97 0.23 -3.84
N LYS A 659 -20.79 1.56 -3.89
CA LYS A 659 -21.60 2.41 -4.76
C LYS A 659 -20.86 2.61 -6.09
N SER A 660 -21.58 2.47 -7.20
CA SER A 660 -21.00 2.72 -8.52
C SER A 660 -21.94 3.52 -9.39
N VAL A 661 -21.33 4.34 -10.26
CA VAL A 661 -22.03 5.15 -11.28
C VAL A 661 -21.28 5.07 -12.60
N GLU A 662 -22.00 5.27 -13.71
CA GLU A 662 -21.38 5.43 -15.00
C GLU A 662 -21.20 6.91 -15.33
N VAL A 663 -19.95 7.30 -15.62
CA VAL A 663 -19.59 8.64 -16.04
C VAL A 663 -19.23 8.59 -17.53
N ARG A 664 -19.79 9.50 -18.32
CA ARG A 664 -19.43 9.58 -19.74
C ARG A 664 -18.01 10.07 -19.91
N ASN A 665 -17.20 9.40 -20.72
CA ASN A 665 -15.80 9.79 -20.94
C ASN A 665 -15.68 11.18 -21.56
N ASN A 666 -16.66 11.64 -22.33
CA ASN A 666 -16.68 13.02 -22.84
C ASN A 666 -16.68 14.11 -21.74
N ASN A 667 -17.07 13.75 -20.52
CA ASN A 667 -17.02 14.64 -19.36
C ASN A 667 -15.63 14.64 -18.71
N LEU A 668 -14.76 13.72 -19.09
CA LEU A 668 -13.39 13.62 -18.62
C LEU A 668 -12.46 14.27 -19.66
N ASN A 669 -11.52 15.08 -19.19
CA ASN A 669 -10.53 15.73 -20.03
C ASN A 669 -9.26 16.01 -19.20
N LYS A 670 -8.35 16.82 -19.71
CA LYS A 670 -7.12 17.20 -19.02
C LYS A 670 -7.32 17.97 -17.69
N ASN A 671 -8.49 18.61 -17.51
CA ASN A 671 -8.80 19.31 -16.28
C ASN A 671 -9.04 18.34 -15.11
N PRO A 672 -9.05 18.83 -13.87
CA PRO A 672 -9.39 17.98 -12.72
C PRO A 672 -10.74 17.28 -12.88
N TRP A 673 -10.79 16.02 -12.51
CA TRP A 673 -12.01 15.22 -12.60
C TRP A 673 -12.81 15.29 -11.30
N SER A 674 -14.11 15.50 -11.45
CA SER A 674 -15.09 15.49 -10.36
C SER A 674 -15.79 14.15 -10.35
N LEU A 675 -15.24 13.21 -9.58
CA LEU A 675 -15.77 11.85 -9.49
C LEU A 675 -16.52 11.70 -8.16
N THR A 676 -17.79 11.31 -8.22
CA THR A 676 -18.62 11.01 -7.06
C THR A 676 -19.72 10.02 -7.42
N THR A 677 -20.15 9.23 -6.44
CA THR A 677 -21.31 8.33 -6.55
C THR A 677 -22.63 9.01 -6.16
N ASP A 678 -22.59 10.28 -5.77
CA ASP A 678 -23.77 11.10 -5.49
C ASP A 678 -24.28 11.78 -6.76
N THR A 679 -25.17 11.10 -7.45
CA THR A 679 -25.72 11.56 -8.75
C THR A 679 -26.55 12.82 -8.62
N ASP A 680 -27.28 13.00 -7.52
CA ASP A 680 -28.13 14.18 -7.28
C ASP A 680 -27.28 15.44 -7.09
N PHE A 681 -26.18 15.27 -6.34
CA PHE A 681 -25.23 16.37 -6.16
C PHE A 681 -24.50 16.72 -7.48
N MET A 682 -24.18 15.72 -8.30
CA MET A 682 -23.59 15.99 -9.63
C MET A 682 -24.53 16.76 -10.54
N GLN A 683 -25.83 16.43 -10.56
CA GLN A 683 -26.83 17.19 -11.31
C GLN A 683 -26.94 18.63 -10.79
N LEU A 684 -26.93 18.80 -9.48
CA LEU A 684 -26.95 20.14 -8.84
C LEU A 684 -25.72 20.96 -9.24
N ILE A 685 -24.50 20.38 -9.12
CA ILE A 685 -23.26 21.05 -9.53
C ILE A 685 -23.32 21.48 -10.99
N THR A 686 -23.71 20.60 -11.88
CA THR A 686 -23.80 20.90 -13.33
C THR A 686 -24.76 22.05 -13.56
N SER A 687 -25.94 22.03 -12.93
CA SER A 687 -26.94 23.09 -13.06
C SER A 687 -26.49 24.45 -12.52
N ILE A 688 -25.62 24.43 -11.49
CA ILE A 688 -25.03 25.65 -10.92
C ILE A 688 -23.89 26.15 -11.79
N GLN A 689 -23.00 25.26 -12.24
CA GLN A 689 -21.86 25.63 -13.10
C GLN A 689 -22.28 26.33 -14.38
N ASP A 690 -23.36 25.89 -15.02
CA ASP A 690 -23.90 26.49 -16.23
C ASP A 690 -24.41 27.96 -16.05
N LYS A 691 -24.68 28.34 -14.81
CA LYS A 691 -25.25 29.67 -14.43
C LYS A 691 -24.31 30.50 -13.57
N SER A 692 -23.12 30.02 -13.31
CA SER A 692 -22.15 30.59 -12.36
C SER A 692 -20.95 31.20 -13.07
N VAL A 693 -20.27 32.07 -12.34
CA VAL A 693 -18.90 32.51 -12.66
C VAL A 693 -17.94 32.01 -11.59
N PRO A 694 -16.65 31.92 -11.87
CA PRO A 694 -15.65 31.64 -10.84
C PRO A 694 -15.67 32.70 -9.74
N LEU A 695 -15.57 32.31 -8.47
CA LEU A 695 -15.56 33.24 -7.34
C LEU A 695 -14.47 34.34 -7.49
N SER A 696 -13.36 34.02 -8.16
CA SER A 696 -12.28 34.96 -8.45
C SER A 696 -12.68 36.14 -9.37
N GLU A 697 -13.82 36.06 -10.03
CA GLU A 697 -14.38 37.20 -10.79
C GLU A 697 -15.18 38.16 -9.92
N VAL A 698 -15.45 37.82 -8.68
CA VAL A 698 -16.32 38.54 -7.78
C VAL A 698 -15.57 39.11 -6.57
N VAL A 699 -14.46 38.40 -6.18
CA VAL A 699 -13.64 38.76 -5.02
C VAL A 699 -12.15 38.60 -5.30
N ASN A 700 -11.31 39.27 -4.52
CA ASN A 700 -9.87 39.01 -4.48
C ASN A 700 -9.58 37.85 -3.56
N ILE A 701 -8.74 36.91 -4.01
CA ILE A 701 -8.34 35.74 -3.22
C ILE A 701 -6.81 35.63 -3.23
N PHE A 702 -6.19 35.66 -2.06
CA PHE A 702 -4.73 35.71 -1.93
C PHE A 702 -4.23 34.92 -0.73
N ASN A 703 -2.98 34.41 -0.84
CA ASN A 703 -2.31 33.67 0.23
C ASN A 703 -1.76 34.62 1.29
N GLY A 704 -1.55 34.12 2.49
CA GLY A 704 -0.83 34.81 3.54
C GLY A 704 0.63 35.09 3.19
N ILE A 705 1.29 35.91 4.01
CA ILE A 705 2.72 36.25 3.85
C ILE A 705 3.62 35.12 4.34
N GLN A 706 4.81 35.01 3.76
CA GLN A 706 5.83 34.04 4.16
C GLN A 706 7.15 34.73 4.43
N THR A 707 7.55 34.79 5.70
CA THR A 707 8.83 35.39 6.09
C THR A 707 10.05 34.53 5.77
N SER A 708 9.85 33.20 5.64
CA SER A 708 10.92 32.19 5.54
C SER A 708 11.94 32.23 6.68
N ALA A 709 11.60 32.85 7.80
CA ALA A 709 12.48 32.97 8.99
C ALA A 709 12.24 31.81 9.99
N GLU A 710 11.24 30.98 9.81
CA GLU A 710 10.93 29.84 10.66
C GLU A 710 11.95 28.71 10.45
N ARG A 711 12.86 28.52 11.41
CA ARG A 711 13.85 27.43 11.38
C ARG A 711 14.05 26.85 12.76
N PRO A 712 13.23 25.86 13.12
CA PRO A 712 13.35 25.20 14.43
C PRO A 712 14.61 24.36 14.57
N GLU A 713 15.25 23.93 13.49
CA GLU A 713 16.33 22.95 13.49
C GLU A 713 17.68 23.52 13.93
N LYS A 714 17.88 24.81 13.78
CA LYS A 714 19.18 25.46 14.02
C LYS A 714 19.27 26.24 15.35
N PHE A 715 18.14 26.61 15.92
CA PHE A 715 18.09 27.42 17.15
C PHE A 715 17.20 26.76 18.19
N SER A 716 17.79 26.43 19.33
CA SER A 716 17.13 25.69 20.41
C SER A 716 15.91 26.39 21.01
N ASP A 717 15.84 27.73 20.90
CA ASP A 717 14.77 28.53 21.45
C ASP A 717 13.52 28.64 20.58
N LYS A 718 13.56 28.17 19.32
CA LYS A 718 12.44 28.19 18.34
C LYS A 718 11.72 29.54 18.19
N LYS A 719 12.36 30.66 18.59
CA LYS A 719 11.75 31.98 18.53
C LYS A 719 11.86 32.58 17.14
N GLU A 720 10.74 33.12 16.66
CA GLU A 720 10.67 33.87 15.41
C GLU A 720 11.26 35.27 15.57
N VAL A 721 11.81 35.82 14.49
CA VAL A 721 12.42 37.13 14.47
C VAL A 721 11.43 38.23 14.10
N TYR A 722 10.66 38.05 13.01
CA TYR A 722 9.83 39.12 12.47
C TYR A 722 8.61 39.43 13.33
N TRP A 723 8.05 38.44 14.00
CA TRP A 723 6.86 38.64 14.83
C TRP A 723 7.08 38.28 16.29
N PHE A 724 6.31 38.89 17.17
CA PHE A 724 6.30 38.66 18.61
C PHE A 724 4.90 38.82 19.22
N ASN A 725 4.68 38.17 20.36
CA ASN A 725 3.45 38.29 21.13
C ASN A 725 3.42 39.61 21.88
N TYR A 726 2.25 40.13 22.17
CA TYR A 726 2.08 41.30 23.01
C TYR A 726 2.69 41.10 24.41
N SER A 727 2.77 39.90 24.90
CA SER A 727 3.45 39.58 26.16
C SER A 727 4.97 39.87 26.18
N CYS A 728 5.57 40.14 25.02
CA CYS A 728 6.95 40.58 24.92
C CYS A 728 7.11 42.08 25.08
N ILE A 729 6.00 42.85 25.15
CA ILE A 729 5.99 44.31 25.27
C ILE A 729 6.14 44.66 26.76
N GLU A 730 7.17 45.40 27.07
CA GLU A 730 7.46 45.89 28.44
C GLU A 730 6.83 47.24 28.68
N SER A 731 6.90 48.11 27.69
CA SER A 731 6.30 49.45 27.75
C SER A 731 6.11 50.01 26.34
N GLU A 732 5.27 51.02 26.19
CA GLU A 732 5.12 51.75 24.95
C GLU A 732 4.98 53.25 25.23
N ASP A 733 5.46 54.07 24.29
CA ASP A 733 5.28 55.49 24.22
C ASP A 733 4.49 55.88 22.95
N GLU A 734 4.42 57.17 22.59
CA GLU A 734 3.70 57.62 21.41
C GLU A 734 4.26 57.01 20.12
N SER A 735 5.55 56.80 19.99
CA SER A 735 6.23 56.44 18.75
C SER A 735 6.79 55.01 18.74
N ASN A 736 7.08 54.44 19.90
CA ASN A 736 7.83 53.20 20.03
C ASN A 736 7.15 52.18 20.96
N ILE A 737 7.51 50.95 20.74
CA ILE A 737 7.21 49.81 21.65
C ILE A 737 8.55 49.23 22.10
N ASN A 738 8.72 49.12 23.44
CA ASN A 738 9.88 48.47 24.03
C ASN A 738 9.57 46.98 24.27
N ILE A 739 10.43 46.12 23.77
CA ILE A 739 10.27 44.68 23.87
C ILE A 739 11.50 43.99 24.45
N ASP A 740 11.26 42.91 25.20
CA ASP A 740 12.32 41.95 25.56
C ASP A 740 12.32 40.78 24.58
N ARG A 741 13.42 40.65 23.86
CA ARG A 741 13.62 39.55 22.91
C ARG A 741 15.05 39.05 22.93
N PHE A 742 15.23 37.72 22.95
CA PHE A 742 16.54 37.07 22.91
C PHE A 742 17.48 37.53 24.05
N GLY A 743 16.92 37.91 25.21
CA GLY A 743 17.68 38.41 26.37
C GLY A 743 18.22 39.82 26.22
N LYS A 744 17.63 40.61 25.33
CA LYS A 744 17.97 42.02 25.11
C LYS A 744 16.68 42.85 24.99
N HIS A 745 16.78 44.13 25.38
CA HIS A 745 15.73 45.12 25.26
C HIS A 745 15.89 45.92 23.95
N TYR A 746 14.82 46.07 23.24
CA TYR A 746 14.76 46.79 21.98
C TYR A 746 13.60 47.78 21.95
N SER A 747 13.83 48.94 21.40
CA SER A 747 12.79 49.94 21.14
C SER A 747 12.45 49.88 19.65
N ILE A 748 11.23 49.47 19.31
CA ILE A 748 10.76 49.25 17.94
C ILE A 748 9.74 50.33 17.57
N GLU A 749 9.92 50.96 16.45
CA GLU A 749 9.01 51.99 15.95
C GLU A 749 7.60 51.42 15.62
N LYS A 750 6.52 52.09 16.10
CA LYS A 750 5.15 51.63 15.92
C LYS A 750 4.69 51.59 14.46
N ASP A 751 5.17 52.54 13.66
CA ASP A 751 4.78 52.67 12.23
C ASP A 751 5.11 51.43 11.40
N ILE A 752 6.21 50.72 11.75
CA ILE A 752 6.66 49.53 11.02
C ILE A 752 5.97 48.28 11.50
N LEU A 753 5.26 48.33 12.58
CA LEU A 753 4.56 47.17 13.16
C LEU A 753 3.13 47.05 12.62
N LYS A 754 2.72 45.83 12.26
CA LYS A 754 1.35 45.50 11.85
C LYS A 754 0.78 44.40 12.73
N PRO A 755 -0.53 44.39 12.98
CA PRO A 755 -1.20 43.24 13.57
C PRO A 755 -0.92 41.97 12.75
N TYR A 756 -0.71 40.84 13.39
CA TYR A 756 -0.31 39.61 12.70
C TYR A 756 -1.07 38.36 13.18
N PHE A 757 -1.81 37.75 12.28
CA PHE A 757 -2.59 36.57 12.58
C PHE A 757 -1.79 35.29 12.34
N LYS A 758 -1.38 34.67 13.45
CA LYS A 758 -0.78 33.33 13.50
C LYS A 758 -1.24 32.64 14.78
N PRO A 759 -2.41 32.04 14.79
CA PRO A 759 -2.94 31.40 15.99
C PRO A 759 -2.13 30.19 16.42
N THR A 760 -2.17 29.91 17.72
CA THR A 760 -1.67 28.64 18.29
C THR A 760 -2.75 27.57 18.14
N LYS A 761 -2.36 26.27 18.24
CA LYS A 761 -3.34 25.17 18.20
C LYS A 761 -4.43 25.28 19.29
N ALA A 762 -4.12 25.90 20.42
CA ALA A 762 -5.10 26.16 21.48
C ALA A 762 -6.12 27.22 21.08
N ASN A 763 -5.67 28.32 20.46
CA ASN A 763 -6.53 29.42 20.03
C ASN A 763 -7.44 29.03 18.84
N GLU A 764 -6.99 28.08 18.01
CA GLU A 764 -7.77 27.57 16.88
C GLU A 764 -9.05 26.83 17.28
N LYS A 765 -9.13 26.28 18.48
CA LYS A 765 -10.30 25.47 18.93
C LYS A 765 -11.60 26.28 19.08
N GLY A 766 -11.55 27.59 19.21
CA GLY A 766 -12.72 28.44 19.36
C GLY A 766 -13.12 29.19 18.07
N MET A 767 -12.36 29.03 17.00
CA MET A 767 -12.58 29.78 15.76
C MET A 767 -13.60 29.08 14.86
N SER A 768 -14.58 29.83 14.39
CA SER A 768 -15.65 29.35 13.48
C SER A 768 -15.82 30.34 12.32
N THR A 769 -16.67 29.96 11.37
CA THR A 769 -17.03 30.81 10.21
C THR A 769 -17.48 32.23 10.59
N TYR A 770 -18.21 32.38 11.67
CA TYR A 770 -18.78 33.67 12.07
C TYR A 770 -18.00 34.36 13.20
N SER A 771 -16.77 33.88 13.48
CA SER A 771 -15.94 34.56 14.47
C SER A 771 -15.38 35.87 13.92
N VAL A 772 -15.31 36.87 14.75
CA VAL A 772 -14.47 38.05 14.54
C VAL A 772 -13.10 37.73 15.11
N LEU A 773 -12.07 37.85 14.31
CA LEU A 773 -10.73 37.46 14.71
C LEU A 773 -9.95 38.65 15.27
N THR A 774 -9.27 38.40 16.35
CA THR A 774 -8.31 39.33 16.97
C THR A 774 -6.94 38.68 17.04
N THR A 775 -5.89 39.46 17.27
CA THR A 775 -4.55 38.95 17.43
C THR A 775 -3.85 39.48 18.67
N ASP A 776 -2.99 38.63 19.23
CA ASP A 776 -2.04 38.95 20.31
C ASP A 776 -0.62 39.16 19.78
N LYS A 777 -0.44 39.35 18.46
CA LYS A 777 0.87 39.43 17.81
C LYS A 777 1.04 40.65 16.96
N LYS A 778 2.27 41.16 16.95
CA LYS A 778 2.73 42.18 15.99
C LYS A 778 3.86 41.59 15.14
N ILE A 779 3.94 42.10 13.88
CA ILE A 779 5.01 41.74 12.95
C ILE A 779 5.75 42.98 12.46
N ASN A 780 7.07 42.92 12.39
CA ASN A 780 7.86 43.93 11.71
C ASN A 780 7.62 43.82 10.20
N PHE A 781 7.05 44.87 9.61
CA PHE A 781 6.67 44.93 8.21
C PHE A 781 7.55 45.95 7.47
N PRO A 782 8.74 45.55 6.98
CA PRO A 782 9.72 46.46 6.38
C PRO A 782 9.38 46.85 4.94
N TYR A 783 8.10 47.16 4.69
CA TYR A 783 7.57 47.56 3.38
C TYR A 783 6.71 48.81 3.51
N ASP A 784 6.73 49.64 2.44
CA ASP A 784 5.87 50.81 2.34
C ASP A 784 4.41 50.43 1.97
N THR A 785 3.55 51.39 1.85
CA THR A 785 2.12 51.23 1.48
C THR A 785 1.92 50.62 0.09
N ASN A 786 2.92 50.66 -0.77
CA ASN A 786 2.93 50.07 -2.11
C ASN A 786 3.55 48.68 -2.13
N GLY A 787 3.92 48.10 -0.97
CA GLY A 787 4.54 46.81 -0.85
C GLY A 787 6.03 46.77 -1.31
N LYS A 788 6.66 47.91 -1.49
CA LYS A 788 8.08 48.04 -1.81
C LYS A 788 8.89 47.98 -0.51
N LEU A 789 9.98 47.19 -0.55
CA LEU A 789 10.91 47.12 0.59
C LEU A 789 11.46 48.50 0.90
N ILE A 790 11.38 48.90 2.16
CA ILE A 790 11.97 50.16 2.66
C ILE A 790 13.49 49.99 2.52
N ASP A 791 14.14 50.96 1.90
CA ASP A 791 15.60 50.89 1.67
C ASP A 791 16.39 50.96 3.01
N MET A 792 17.63 50.48 2.95
CA MET A 792 18.46 50.28 4.14
C MET A 792 18.80 51.63 4.82
N ASP A 793 18.92 52.72 4.05
CA ASP A 793 19.25 54.03 4.61
C ASP A 793 18.07 54.62 5.34
N THR A 794 16.87 54.43 4.82
CA THR A 794 15.62 54.80 5.53
C THR A 794 15.44 53.92 6.76
N MET A 795 15.71 52.61 6.68
CA MET A 795 15.67 51.72 7.85
C MET A 795 16.62 52.17 8.94
N LYS A 796 17.87 52.57 8.61
CA LYS A 796 18.87 53.09 9.56
C LYS A 796 18.47 54.42 10.19
N LYS A 797 17.86 55.33 9.41
CA LYS A 797 17.55 56.69 9.85
C LYS A 797 16.20 56.77 10.55
N LYS A 798 15.13 56.24 9.95
CA LYS A 798 13.77 56.40 10.41
C LYS A 798 13.35 55.26 11.36
N TYR A 799 13.83 54.05 11.12
CA TYR A 799 13.49 52.83 11.88
C TYR A 799 14.73 52.23 12.54
N SER A 800 15.50 53.07 13.23
CA SER A 800 16.80 52.73 13.80
C SER A 800 16.72 51.66 14.86
N GLY A 801 15.66 51.62 15.66
CA GLY A 801 15.42 50.60 16.67
C GLY A 801 15.07 49.26 16.05
N THR A 802 14.18 49.23 15.10
CA THR A 802 13.86 48.05 14.30
C THR A 802 15.08 47.54 13.54
N PHE A 803 15.84 48.43 12.90
CA PHE A 803 17.05 48.02 12.16
C PHE A 803 18.09 47.39 13.08
N LYS A 804 18.33 47.96 14.25
CA LYS A 804 19.22 47.37 15.27
C LYS A 804 18.75 46.01 15.70
N TYR A 805 17.46 45.83 15.97
CA TYR A 805 16.88 44.52 16.32
C TYR A 805 17.09 43.49 15.20
N LEU A 806 16.77 43.81 13.95
CA LEU A 806 16.96 42.91 12.83
C LEU A 806 18.44 42.58 12.59
N LEU A 807 19.34 43.54 12.77
CA LEU A 807 20.79 43.36 12.62
C LEU A 807 21.36 42.45 13.71
N ASP A 808 20.94 42.61 14.96
CA ASP A 808 21.29 41.69 16.06
C ASP A 808 20.80 40.26 15.81
N CYS A 809 19.76 40.08 15.00
CA CYS A 809 19.20 38.80 14.57
C CYS A 809 19.71 38.35 13.22
N TYR A 810 20.78 38.96 12.64
CA TYR A 810 21.25 38.68 11.29
C TYR A 810 21.53 37.20 11.03
N ASP A 811 22.19 36.49 11.97
CA ASP A 811 22.50 35.06 11.84
C ASP A 811 21.24 34.18 11.65
N ARG A 812 20.07 34.63 12.12
CA ARG A 812 18.79 33.99 11.96
C ARG A 812 18.11 34.35 10.63
N LEU A 813 18.47 35.52 10.09
CA LEU A 813 17.81 36.11 8.92
C LEU A 813 18.62 36.00 7.63
N VAL A 814 19.90 35.63 7.71
CA VAL A 814 20.80 35.59 6.55
C VAL A 814 20.25 34.71 5.43
N PRO A 815 20.16 35.22 4.18
CA PRO A 815 19.79 34.44 3.01
C PRO A 815 20.87 33.44 2.60
N LYS A 816 20.47 32.29 2.05
CA LYS A 816 21.38 31.27 1.52
C LYS A 816 22.36 31.80 0.51
N CYS A 817 21.92 32.70 -0.38
CA CYS A 817 22.74 33.31 -1.44
C CYS A 817 23.87 34.20 -0.89
N LEU A 818 23.76 34.65 0.37
CA LEU A 818 24.77 35.50 1.04
C LEU A 818 25.62 34.71 2.04
N ASN A 819 25.38 33.41 2.24
CA ASN A 819 26.03 32.62 3.29
C ASN A 819 26.29 31.17 2.86
N ASN A 820 27.00 30.97 1.74
CA ASN A 820 27.46 29.65 1.24
C ASN A 820 26.38 28.54 1.27
N GLY A 821 25.15 28.88 0.88
CA GLY A 821 24.03 27.94 0.83
C GLY A 821 23.33 27.68 2.16
N ILE A 822 23.77 28.30 3.25
CA ILE A 822 23.19 28.16 4.58
C ILE A 822 22.38 29.42 4.91
N GLY A 823 21.10 29.30 5.13
CA GLY A 823 20.30 30.49 5.43
C GLY A 823 18.86 30.34 4.94
N ARG A 824 18.11 31.46 4.90
CA ARG A 824 16.74 31.52 4.36
C ARG A 824 16.76 31.40 2.84
N ASP A 825 15.70 30.80 2.31
CA ASP A 825 15.55 30.64 0.87
C ASP A 825 15.01 31.93 0.23
N ILE A 826 15.91 32.83 -0.10
CA ILE A 826 15.66 34.11 -0.75
C ILE A 826 16.74 34.30 -1.82
N PRO A 827 16.55 33.76 -3.02
CA PRO A 827 17.62 33.65 -4.02
C PRO A 827 18.10 35.00 -4.58
N ASP A 828 17.25 36.03 -4.55
CA ASP A 828 17.52 37.38 -5.07
C ASP A 828 17.83 38.43 -3.98
N ALA A 829 18.18 37.99 -2.78
CA ALA A 829 18.60 38.89 -1.71
C ALA A 829 20.04 39.42 -1.95
N THR A 830 20.26 40.68 -1.56
CA THR A 830 21.56 41.34 -1.54
C THR A 830 21.93 41.74 -0.11
N THR A 831 23.16 42.24 0.07
CA THR A 831 23.61 42.80 1.35
C THR A 831 22.81 44.01 1.82
N GLU A 832 22.04 44.62 0.94
CA GLU A 832 21.14 45.73 1.26
C GLU A 832 19.67 45.35 1.47
N THR A 833 19.30 44.13 1.03
CA THR A 833 17.91 43.64 1.05
C THR A 833 17.73 42.36 1.86
N TRP A 834 18.71 41.94 2.64
CA TRP A 834 18.74 40.70 3.43
C TRP A 834 17.54 40.55 4.38
N TYR A 835 16.94 41.65 4.84
CA TYR A 835 15.80 41.67 5.77
C TYR A 835 14.44 41.55 5.07
N LYS A 836 14.37 41.33 3.77
CA LYS A 836 13.11 41.09 3.07
C LYS A 836 12.49 39.73 3.44
N TYR A 837 11.18 39.61 3.24
CA TYR A 837 10.49 38.34 3.40
C TYR A 837 10.84 37.35 2.28
N GLY A 838 10.63 36.06 2.54
CA GLY A 838 10.92 35.00 1.57
C GLY A 838 10.01 35.03 0.36
N ARG A 839 8.75 35.39 0.56
CA ARG A 839 7.79 35.63 -0.52
C ARG A 839 7.03 36.92 -0.28
N THR A 840 6.95 37.75 -1.30
CA THR A 840 6.39 39.11 -1.24
C THR A 840 5.08 39.25 -2.02
N GLN A 841 4.44 38.12 -2.36
CA GLN A 841 3.17 38.14 -3.06
C GLN A 841 2.07 38.72 -2.17
N ALA A 842 1.23 39.58 -2.76
CA ALA A 842 0.04 40.15 -2.13
C ALA A 842 0.28 41.02 -0.89
N LEU A 843 1.47 41.61 -0.67
CA LEU A 843 1.74 42.47 0.49
C LEU A 843 0.76 43.64 0.64
N THR A 844 0.39 44.27 -0.48
CA THR A 844 -0.55 45.40 -0.52
C THR A 844 -2.00 44.98 -0.30
N ALA A 845 -2.33 43.68 -0.55
CA ALA A 845 -3.71 43.21 -0.43
C ALA A 845 -4.18 43.04 1.02
N PHE A 846 -3.26 43.14 1.97
CA PHE A 846 -3.59 43.05 3.41
C PHE A 846 -3.85 44.39 4.10
N ILE A 847 -3.44 45.50 3.52
CA ILE A 847 -3.40 46.77 4.21
C ILE A 847 -4.70 47.55 3.94
N ASN A 848 -5.35 48.02 4.99
CA ASN A 848 -6.59 48.80 4.97
C ASN A 848 -7.71 48.13 4.15
N THR A 849 -7.82 46.81 4.26
CA THR A 849 -8.77 46.03 3.49
C THR A 849 -9.54 45.08 4.39
N PRO A 850 -10.84 45.32 4.62
CA PRO A 850 -11.68 44.32 5.27
C PRO A 850 -11.61 42.96 4.52
N LYS A 851 -11.52 41.87 5.25
CA LYS A 851 -11.31 40.56 4.64
C LYS A 851 -11.82 39.39 5.49
N LEU A 852 -12.17 38.32 4.81
CA LEU A 852 -12.42 37.05 5.45
C LEU A 852 -11.10 36.25 5.48
N ILE A 853 -10.75 35.71 6.65
CA ILE A 853 -9.63 34.83 6.83
C ILE A 853 -10.13 33.39 6.68
N VAL A 854 -9.51 32.62 5.80
CA VAL A 854 -9.88 31.24 5.47
C VAL A 854 -8.80 30.29 5.93
N ARG A 855 -9.18 29.30 6.72
CA ARG A 855 -8.29 28.18 7.07
C ARG A 855 -8.20 27.19 5.92
N ILE A 856 -7.00 27.01 5.36
CA ILE A 856 -6.80 26.24 4.13
C ILE A 856 -7.12 24.76 4.34
N LEU A 857 -6.77 24.18 5.49
CA LEU A 857 -7.01 22.78 5.80
C LEU A 857 -7.60 22.63 7.20
N SER A 858 -8.85 22.18 7.29
CA SER A 858 -9.55 21.97 8.58
C SER A 858 -10.70 20.98 8.42
N LYS A 859 -11.17 20.40 9.53
CA LYS A 859 -12.40 19.59 9.54
C LYS A 859 -13.61 20.50 9.33
N GLU A 860 -13.72 21.51 10.19
CA GLU A 860 -14.81 22.49 10.10
C GLU A 860 -14.37 23.69 9.25
N PRO A 861 -15.26 24.24 8.44
CA PRO A 861 -14.96 25.43 7.67
C PRO A 861 -14.74 26.64 8.59
N MET A 862 -13.81 27.51 8.20
CA MET A 862 -13.60 28.79 8.87
C MET A 862 -13.44 29.88 7.81
N TYR A 863 -14.38 30.83 7.82
CA TYR A 863 -14.42 32.02 6.98
C TYR A 863 -14.63 33.24 7.88
N ALA A 864 -13.67 33.51 8.77
CA ALA A 864 -13.83 34.46 9.84
C ALA A 864 -13.48 35.87 9.41
N TYR A 865 -14.16 36.87 10.00
CA TYR A 865 -14.01 38.26 9.64
C TYR A 865 -12.80 38.88 10.35
N ASP A 866 -12.04 39.71 9.61
CA ASP A 866 -10.90 40.49 10.13
C ASP A 866 -11.27 41.96 10.25
N GLU A 867 -11.37 42.48 11.46
CA GLU A 867 -11.61 43.87 11.78
C GLU A 867 -10.36 44.67 12.17
N GLU A 868 -9.24 43.98 12.43
CA GLU A 868 -7.97 44.57 12.92
C GLU A 868 -6.95 44.85 11.80
N ASP A 869 -7.31 44.68 10.55
CA ASP A 869 -6.41 44.84 9.40
C ASP A 869 -5.11 43.96 9.53
N MET A 870 -5.30 42.70 9.86
CA MET A 870 -4.20 41.80 10.15
C MET A 870 -3.47 41.31 8.91
N LEU A 871 -2.15 41.23 8.99
CA LEU A 871 -1.35 40.38 8.11
C LEU A 871 -1.50 38.92 8.51
N ILE A 872 -1.57 38.02 7.54
CA ILE A 872 -1.89 36.61 7.79
C ILE A 872 -0.70 35.75 7.45
N ALA A 873 -0.38 34.77 8.33
CA ALA A 873 0.66 33.79 8.06
C ALA A 873 0.26 32.81 6.95
N SER A 874 1.12 32.66 5.93
CA SER A 874 1.04 31.52 5.01
C SER A 874 1.78 30.32 5.60
N GLY A 875 1.13 29.19 5.73
CA GLY A 875 1.72 27.94 6.27
C GLY A 875 1.69 26.79 5.28
N GLY A 876 1.80 27.02 3.98
CA GLY A 876 1.69 25.97 2.98
C GLY A 876 0.29 25.33 2.97
N THR A 877 0.18 24.02 3.10
CA THR A 877 -1.10 23.30 3.10
C THR A 877 -1.93 23.49 4.38
N ALA A 878 -1.29 23.88 5.47
CA ALA A 878 -1.95 24.03 6.78
C ALA A 878 -2.08 25.49 7.25
N GLY A 879 -1.87 26.46 6.36
CA GLY A 879 -1.91 27.89 6.67
C GLY A 879 -3.28 28.52 6.43
N TYR A 880 -3.23 29.84 6.18
CA TYR A 880 -4.40 30.67 5.95
C TYR A 880 -4.30 31.40 4.61
N CYS A 881 -5.44 31.70 4.04
CA CYS A 881 -5.59 32.64 2.92
C CYS A 881 -6.70 33.65 3.25
N ALA A 882 -6.84 34.63 2.41
CA ALA A 882 -7.84 35.69 2.61
C ALA A 882 -8.66 35.96 1.37
N ILE A 883 -9.86 36.51 1.61
CA ILE A 883 -10.80 36.94 0.60
C ILE A 883 -11.16 38.41 0.93
N SER A 884 -11.03 39.30 -0.04
CA SER A 884 -11.49 40.70 0.07
C SER A 884 -12.36 41.09 -1.11
N GLU A 885 -13.10 42.15 -0.96
CA GLU A 885 -13.91 42.72 -2.03
C GLU A 885 -13.06 43.17 -3.22
N LEU A 886 -13.62 43.11 -4.41
CA LEU A 886 -13.08 43.83 -5.56
C LEU A 886 -13.40 45.32 -5.44
N THR A 887 -12.55 46.18 -6.03
CA THR A 887 -12.88 47.58 -6.20
C THR A 887 -14.18 47.72 -7.01
N ASN A 888 -15.21 48.32 -6.44
CA ASN A 888 -16.57 48.40 -7.00
C ASN A 888 -17.35 47.06 -6.99
N SER A 889 -17.12 46.21 -6.03
CA SER A 889 -17.93 44.99 -5.82
C SER A 889 -19.40 45.36 -5.59
N GLU A 890 -20.32 44.57 -6.17
CA GLU A 890 -21.75 44.64 -5.88
C GLU A 890 -22.14 43.75 -4.69
N TYR A 891 -21.17 42.97 -4.15
CA TYR A 891 -21.37 41.99 -3.08
C TYR A 891 -20.52 42.36 -1.87
N GLU A 892 -21.15 42.39 -0.72
CA GLU A 892 -20.51 42.58 0.58
C GLU A 892 -19.86 41.26 1.08
N LEU A 893 -18.86 41.37 1.93
CA LEU A 893 -18.16 40.22 2.46
C LEU A 893 -19.06 39.29 3.24
N GLU A 894 -20.08 39.76 3.90
CA GLU A 894 -21.09 38.99 4.63
C GLU A 894 -21.88 38.05 3.70
N TYR A 895 -22.22 38.52 2.50
CA TYR A 895 -22.87 37.69 1.50
C TYR A 895 -21.92 36.60 0.97
N ILE A 896 -20.66 36.97 0.71
CA ILE A 896 -19.62 36.01 0.32
C ILE A 896 -19.40 34.97 1.42
N GLN A 897 -19.38 35.38 2.69
CA GLN A 897 -19.26 34.51 3.84
C GLN A 897 -20.42 33.51 3.92
N ALA A 898 -21.66 34.00 3.74
CA ALA A 898 -22.85 33.14 3.72
C ALA A 898 -22.83 32.13 2.56
N TRP A 899 -22.37 32.54 1.37
CA TRP A 899 -22.16 31.65 0.23
C TRP A 899 -21.11 30.56 0.53
N LEU A 900 -19.99 30.95 1.13
CA LEU A 900 -18.93 30.02 1.52
C LEU A 900 -19.38 29.06 2.62
N ALA A 901 -20.20 29.49 3.54
CA ALA A 901 -20.74 28.70 4.64
C ALA A 901 -21.86 27.73 4.21
N HIS A 902 -22.39 27.89 2.99
CA HIS A 902 -23.46 27.03 2.51
C HIS A 902 -23.01 25.58 2.35
N PRO A 903 -23.80 24.57 2.75
CA PRO A 903 -23.45 23.15 2.65
C PRO A 903 -23.02 22.69 1.24
N TYR A 904 -23.54 23.30 0.20
CA TYR A 904 -23.10 23.08 -1.18
C TYR A 904 -21.61 23.36 -1.36
N THR A 905 -21.11 24.48 -0.84
CA THR A 905 -19.72 24.91 -0.98
C THR A 905 -18.77 23.92 -0.31
N GLU A 906 -19.13 23.47 0.89
CA GLU A 906 -18.33 22.46 1.60
C GLU A 906 -18.27 21.12 0.83
N LYS A 907 -19.40 20.66 0.32
CA LYS A 907 -19.48 19.45 -0.48
C LYS A 907 -18.73 19.60 -1.81
N TYR A 908 -18.75 20.79 -2.41
CA TYR A 908 -17.94 21.12 -3.59
C TYR A 908 -16.45 21.00 -3.29
N PHE A 909 -15.98 21.53 -2.17
CA PHE A 909 -14.57 21.43 -1.78
C PHE A 909 -14.15 20.00 -1.47
N GLN A 910 -14.97 19.21 -0.79
CA GLN A 910 -14.74 17.80 -0.56
C GLN A 910 -14.57 17.03 -1.88
N MET A 911 -15.38 17.34 -2.86
CA MET A 911 -15.33 16.69 -4.17
C MET A 911 -14.13 17.16 -5.02
N GLN A 912 -13.82 18.46 -5.02
CA GLN A 912 -12.77 19.05 -5.87
C GLN A 912 -11.38 19.04 -5.22
N GLY A 913 -11.32 19.02 -3.88
CA GLY A 913 -10.08 19.02 -3.11
C GLY A 913 -9.44 17.63 -3.06
N SER A 914 -8.19 17.57 -2.58
CA SER A 914 -7.56 16.30 -2.25
C SER A 914 -8.19 15.72 -0.98
N ASP A 915 -8.29 14.40 -0.91
CA ASP A 915 -8.72 13.71 0.29
C ASP A 915 -7.62 13.77 1.35
N PHE A 916 -8.02 13.96 2.60
CA PHE A 916 -7.13 14.00 3.76
C PHE A 916 -7.70 13.13 4.88
N GLU A 917 -6.81 12.51 5.65
CA GLU A 917 -7.21 11.69 6.79
C GLU A 917 -8.10 12.44 7.79
N ASN A 918 -8.92 11.67 8.49
CA ASN A 918 -9.74 12.17 9.60
C ASN A 918 -10.75 13.27 9.22
N GLY A 919 -11.19 13.33 7.95
CA GLY A 919 -12.24 14.24 7.50
C GLY A 919 -11.80 15.71 7.35
N PHE A 920 -10.51 15.93 7.10
CA PHE A 920 -10.03 17.28 6.75
C PHE A 920 -10.37 17.64 5.30
N THR A 921 -10.83 18.85 5.07
CA THR A 921 -11.16 19.41 3.75
C THR A 921 -10.21 20.55 3.41
N ALA A 922 -9.69 20.53 2.17
CA ALA A 922 -8.85 21.62 1.66
C ALA A 922 -9.70 22.77 1.07
N ARG A 923 -9.41 24.01 1.46
CA ARG A 923 -10.09 25.25 1.01
C ARG A 923 -9.08 26.29 0.54
N GLY A 924 -8.02 25.85 -0.13
CA GLY A 924 -6.94 26.72 -0.58
C GLY A 924 -7.34 27.64 -1.75
N THR A 925 -6.51 28.65 -2.02
CA THR A 925 -6.76 29.69 -3.03
C THR A 925 -7.06 29.13 -4.42
N PHE A 926 -6.47 27.98 -4.79
CA PHE A 926 -6.75 27.34 -6.08
C PHE A 926 -8.21 26.86 -6.20
N LEU A 927 -8.76 26.29 -5.13
CA LEU A 927 -10.14 25.79 -5.08
C LEU A 927 -11.14 26.95 -4.94
N LEU A 928 -10.83 27.91 -4.06
CA LEU A 928 -11.65 29.11 -3.86
C LEU A 928 -11.80 29.89 -5.16
N LYS A 929 -10.71 30.09 -5.91
CA LYS A 929 -10.76 30.82 -7.19
C LYS A 929 -11.70 30.20 -8.22
N LYS A 930 -11.87 28.90 -8.18
CA LYS A 930 -12.71 28.14 -9.11
C LYS A 930 -14.11 27.84 -8.58
N LEU A 931 -14.39 28.18 -7.32
CA LEU A 931 -15.70 27.91 -6.73
C LEU A 931 -16.79 28.58 -7.59
N PRO A 932 -17.81 27.86 -8.04
CA PRO A 932 -18.92 28.44 -8.77
C PRO A 932 -19.68 29.43 -7.91
N PHE A 933 -19.90 30.64 -8.42
CA PHE A 933 -20.65 31.70 -7.78
C PHE A 933 -21.77 32.16 -8.69
N ILE A 934 -23.02 32.16 -8.19
CA ILE A 934 -24.19 32.58 -8.96
C ILE A 934 -24.34 34.11 -8.77
N LYS A 935 -24.13 34.86 -9.85
CA LYS A 935 -24.42 36.31 -9.84
C LYS A 935 -25.90 36.56 -9.70
N LEU A 936 -26.27 37.47 -8.80
CA LEU A 936 -27.66 37.91 -8.60
C LEU A 936 -28.02 38.97 -9.61
N ASN A 937 -29.28 38.99 -10.03
CA ASN A 937 -29.85 40.06 -10.80
C ASN A 937 -30.44 41.11 -9.85
N PHE A 938 -29.70 42.17 -9.58
CA PHE A 938 -30.13 43.26 -8.66
C PHE A 938 -31.31 44.10 -9.19
N THR A 939 -31.71 43.90 -10.45
CA THR A 939 -32.95 44.52 -10.97
C THR A 939 -34.19 43.71 -10.58
N ASP A 940 -34.04 42.45 -10.18
CA ASP A 940 -35.10 41.60 -9.64
C ASP A 940 -35.31 41.90 -8.15
N LYS A 941 -36.50 42.44 -7.82
CA LYS A 941 -36.88 42.80 -6.43
C LYS A 941 -36.81 41.61 -5.46
N LYS A 942 -37.00 40.36 -5.94
CA LYS A 942 -36.87 39.16 -5.10
C LYS A 942 -35.43 38.83 -4.81
N GLN A 943 -34.56 38.93 -5.80
CA GLN A 943 -33.13 38.66 -5.65
C GLN A 943 -32.44 39.77 -4.83
N LYS A 944 -32.82 41.02 -4.99
CA LYS A 944 -32.29 42.12 -4.19
C LYS A 944 -32.60 42.01 -2.68
N LYS A 945 -33.64 41.27 -2.30
CA LYS A 945 -33.98 41.03 -0.89
C LYS A 945 -33.12 39.92 -0.23
N VAL A 946 -32.35 39.18 -0.98
CA VAL A 946 -31.50 38.09 -0.48
C VAL A 946 -30.12 38.60 -0.05
N VAL A 947 -29.66 39.69 -0.59
CA VAL A 947 -28.45 40.44 -0.24
C VAL A 947 -28.80 41.56 0.73
#